data_4d1c05ab603fc02b48bad6002f0507d9
#
_entry.id   4d1c05ab603fc02b48bad6002f0507d9
#
_cell.length_a   1.000
_cell.length_b   1.000
_cell.length_c   1.000
_cell.angle_alpha   90.00
_cell.angle_beta   90.00
_cell.angle_gamma   90.00
#
_symmetry.space_group_name_H-M   'P 1'
#
loop_
_entity.id
_entity.type
_entity.pdbx_description
1 polymer ?
#
loop_
_entity_poly.entity_id
_entity_poly.type
_entity_poly.pdbx_seq_one_letter_code
_entity_poly.pdbx_strand_id
1 'polypeptide(L)'
;MKKQYLGLIVFLSLSFFLNAQNKLKENEPFQKIIKFDTNISKNNAITYFLNNQKLDSSNSFASSKETSDESGLVHQRHQQYYRGIKVEFGTLITHMKYGNVVSINGEVYNASSLNLNPNLNAEQCFNNAVANINASKYLWEDEEQSQIVNYQKPEGELVIFPIVKTGETKLAYKYDIYSIEPVSRQEVYVDAHSGQILYKNPIIKHATQPLDEIKNSTDVTNFETLITGNANTKYSGLRNIETRFDTPLNKYVLNDLTRGAPIVTYNCERIVNSYQNVHFMDNDNNWTLAEHANTFFDNAAQDAHWGAEMTYDFWKIIYNRDSFDDNNALIRSYVHYKRTAANLSNAYWNGSFMTYGDGASRPYTSIDICGHEIGHAICTYTANLAYQNHSGAMNEGFSDIWGACIEHYGRTGSLSGTPVANVWKIGEDTTATGAGFRSMATPLTFGDPDTFRGTNWVVTAEDGNCTPTSTNDYCGVHGNSGVMNRWFYILTAGASGTNNAPIAERDTYNVTGIGMEKSSRIAYYLERDYLTPNSNFFDARIFSVEVANNLYCSSGPEVVAVTNSWFAVNIGINYAPALNDVSLDNIPANNSINCGVTSISPIIYFKNLGTNNITTVNITYNIDGGTNTSLVWNGNIATCATGSQQITVNTAALSVGTHILNFTTTVQGDVFSSNNLKSTYIFVNQQATVNQVNGFDTAADNLITFNEEVSNSSLWQRGIINKTNLTSAVADNSNVYATGLTDPYPDDTKSYLTSRCYDLSQTNNPILKFDMAFDLQYSGDILYMQYSVDGGNIWTLLGSASNANWYTANTGCLFCVGGEWTGDAGTINSSGTTNGTKRLYSYNLSAFGSASPAPQSNVLFRFVFESDAQDNYDGAFIDNFVIESGPLSTDEFTSNSIGIYPNPTRNVLNYNITSEIAISAITINDISGKQIYKSVSLSTNSIDVSNLASGVYFVTFKSDTNTVTKKFIKE
;
A
#
# COMPACT_ATOMS: atom_id res chain seq x y z
N MET A 1 49.51 -1.48 -6.69
CA MET A 1 48.71 -0.30 -7.04
C MET A 1 48.04 -0.52 -8.37
N LYS A 2 46.87 -1.07 -8.41
CA LYS A 2 45.89 -0.97 -9.49
C LYS A 2 44.56 -1.21 -8.79
N LYS A 3 43.75 -0.15 -8.59
CA LYS A 3 42.34 -0.23 -8.19
C LYS A 3 41.58 -0.81 -9.37
N GLN A 4 41.08 -2.01 -9.24
CA GLN A 4 40.03 -2.53 -10.15
C GLN A 4 38.70 -2.00 -9.64
N TYR A 5 38.15 -1.05 -10.35
CA TYR A 5 36.75 -0.71 -10.27
C TYR A 5 35.98 -1.86 -10.90
N LEU A 6 35.23 -2.60 -10.08
CA LEU A 6 34.19 -3.51 -10.57
C LEU A 6 33.05 -2.62 -11.05
N GLY A 7 33.00 -2.36 -12.34
CA GLY A 7 31.87 -1.65 -12.97
C GLY A 7 30.67 -2.56 -12.94
N LEU A 8 29.64 -2.14 -12.23
CA LEU A 8 28.29 -2.68 -12.35
C LEU A 8 27.82 -2.38 -13.78
N ILE A 9 27.79 -3.40 -14.64
CA ILE A 9 27.26 -3.29 -15.99
C ILE A 9 25.73 -3.30 -15.85
N VAL A 10 25.16 -2.13 -15.68
CA VAL A 10 23.73 -1.91 -15.94
C VAL A 10 23.58 -1.96 -17.47
N PHE A 11 23.25 -3.12 -18.03
CA PHE A 11 22.76 -3.20 -19.38
C PHE A 11 21.36 -2.56 -19.40
N LEU A 12 21.34 -1.29 -19.76
CA LEU A 12 20.12 -0.66 -20.21
C LEU A 12 19.56 -1.52 -21.36
N SER A 13 18.40 -2.14 -21.14
CA SER A 13 17.53 -2.69 -22.19
C SER A 13 16.94 -1.56 -23.08
N LEU A 14 17.71 -0.51 -23.32
CA LEU A 14 17.36 0.64 -24.14
C LEU A 14 17.38 0.34 -25.65
N SER A 15 17.94 -0.79 -26.08
CA SER A 15 18.24 -0.99 -27.50
C SER A 15 17.07 -1.48 -28.35
N PHE A 16 15.98 -1.98 -27.78
CA PHE A 16 14.83 -2.43 -28.57
C PHE A 16 13.59 -1.51 -28.47
N PHE A 17 13.48 -0.70 -27.41
CA PHE A 17 12.49 0.39 -27.39
C PHE A 17 12.84 1.53 -28.37
N LEU A 18 14.09 1.69 -28.76
CA LEU A 18 14.52 2.73 -29.67
C LEU A 18 13.95 2.61 -31.11
N ASN A 19 13.61 1.41 -31.57
CA ASN A 19 12.96 1.27 -32.88
C ASN A 19 11.42 1.43 -32.80
N ALA A 20 10.82 1.23 -31.61
CA ALA A 20 9.42 1.53 -31.38
C ALA A 20 9.16 3.03 -31.14
N GLN A 21 10.19 3.75 -30.69
CA GLN A 21 10.12 5.20 -30.43
C GLN A 21 10.14 6.08 -31.69
N ASN A 22 10.35 5.53 -32.87
CA ASN A 22 10.39 6.34 -34.08
C ASN A 22 9.05 6.99 -34.49
N LYS A 23 7.93 6.60 -33.85
CA LYS A 23 6.65 7.33 -33.92
C LYS A 23 6.36 8.22 -32.70
N LEU A 24 7.09 8.04 -31.62
CA LEU A 24 7.11 8.99 -30.50
C LEU A 24 8.05 10.11 -30.93
N LYS A 25 7.56 11.31 -31.15
CA LYS A 25 8.43 12.47 -31.44
C LYS A 25 9.40 12.63 -30.30
N GLU A 26 10.69 12.84 -30.59
CA GLU A 26 11.80 12.93 -29.64
C GLU A 26 11.62 13.94 -28.48
N ASN A 27 10.56 14.75 -28.49
CA ASN A 27 10.33 15.87 -27.57
C ASN A 27 9.01 15.82 -26.78
N GLU A 28 8.28 14.67 -26.77
CA GLU A 28 7.07 14.61 -25.97
C GLU A 28 7.36 14.11 -24.56
N PRO A 29 6.93 14.84 -23.49
CA PRO A 29 7.11 14.40 -22.12
C PRO A 29 6.27 13.15 -21.85
N PHE A 30 6.90 12.09 -21.40
CA PHE A 30 6.22 10.89 -20.89
C PHE A 30 6.92 10.40 -19.61
N GLN A 31 6.18 9.73 -18.77
CA GLN A 31 6.73 9.16 -17.55
C GLN A 31 7.53 7.91 -17.87
N LYS A 32 8.65 7.76 -17.16
CA LYS A 32 9.50 6.57 -17.29
C LYS A 32 9.16 5.58 -16.18
N ILE A 33 8.98 4.32 -16.58
CA ILE A 33 8.99 3.22 -15.64
C ILE A 33 10.41 2.65 -15.54
N ILE A 34 10.91 2.51 -14.32
CA ILE A 34 12.18 1.83 -14.03
C ILE A 34 11.83 0.47 -13.47
N LYS A 35 12.33 -0.60 -14.11
CA LYS A 35 12.16 -1.98 -13.67
C LYS A 35 13.43 -2.46 -12.98
N PHE A 36 13.26 -3.30 -11.96
CA PHE A 36 14.35 -3.87 -11.20
C PHE A 36 14.40 -5.39 -11.45
N ASP A 37 15.55 -5.86 -11.88
CA ASP A 37 15.78 -7.29 -12.15
C ASP A 37 16.23 -8.05 -10.88
N THR A 38 16.48 -7.34 -9.79
CA THR A 38 16.88 -7.90 -8.49
C THR A 38 15.90 -7.44 -7.42
N ASN A 39 15.81 -8.20 -6.33
CA ASN A 39 15.06 -7.79 -5.16
C ASN A 39 15.63 -6.48 -4.62
N ILE A 40 14.79 -5.48 -4.48
CA ILE A 40 15.18 -4.17 -3.96
C ILE A 40 14.08 -3.69 -2.99
N SER A 41 14.50 -3.20 -1.83
CA SER A 41 13.58 -2.59 -0.88
C SER A 41 12.96 -1.30 -1.40
N LYS A 42 11.83 -0.91 -0.85
CA LYS A 42 11.13 0.32 -1.23
C LYS A 42 12.03 1.56 -1.13
N ASN A 43 12.75 1.71 -0.03
CA ASN A 43 13.62 2.86 0.18
C ASN A 43 14.81 2.87 -0.76
N ASN A 44 15.43 1.72 -0.99
CA ASN A 44 16.53 1.61 -1.96
C ASN A 44 16.05 1.91 -3.39
N ALA A 45 14.84 1.47 -3.77
CA ALA A 45 14.25 1.79 -5.05
C ALA A 45 13.96 3.29 -5.19
N ILE A 46 13.40 3.91 -4.17
CA ILE A 46 13.18 5.37 -4.12
C ILE A 46 14.50 6.11 -4.19
N THR A 47 15.50 5.73 -3.39
CA THR A 47 16.84 6.34 -3.41
C THR A 47 17.51 6.20 -4.79
N TYR A 48 17.39 5.01 -5.42
CA TYR A 48 17.90 4.79 -6.77
C TYR A 48 17.20 5.73 -7.78
N PHE A 49 15.87 5.87 -7.68
CA PHE A 49 15.10 6.77 -8.53
C PHE A 49 15.54 8.23 -8.35
N LEU A 50 15.66 8.70 -7.10
CA LEU A 50 16.10 10.05 -6.77
C LEU A 50 17.49 10.37 -7.34
N ASN A 51 18.42 9.45 -7.18
CA ASN A 51 19.78 9.59 -7.73
C ASN A 51 19.76 9.70 -9.26
N ASN A 52 18.93 8.91 -9.93
CA ASN A 52 18.76 9.00 -11.39
C ASN A 52 18.16 10.33 -11.84
N GLN A 53 17.24 10.90 -11.04
CA GLN A 53 16.64 12.21 -11.28
C GLN A 53 17.52 13.37 -10.76
N LYS A 54 18.67 13.09 -10.13
CA LYS A 54 19.61 14.08 -9.55
C LYS A 54 18.97 14.96 -8.49
N LEU A 55 18.07 14.40 -7.68
CA LEU A 55 17.47 15.05 -6.54
C LEU A 55 18.34 14.88 -5.30
N ASP A 56 18.36 15.90 -4.43
CA ASP A 56 19.16 15.88 -3.21
C ASP A 56 18.38 15.30 -2.01
N SER A 57 19.05 15.09 -0.89
CA SER A 57 18.51 14.55 0.35
C SER A 57 17.52 15.49 1.08
N SER A 58 17.27 16.69 0.57
CA SER A 58 16.22 17.59 1.11
C SER A 58 14.82 17.21 0.60
N ASN A 59 14.74 16.21 -0.29
CA ASN A 59 13.47 15.64 -0.73
C ASN A 59 13.01 14.55 0.25
N SER A 60 11.73 14.54 0.57
CA SER A 60 11.07 13.49 1.35
C SER A 60 9.74 13.09 0.69
N PHE A 61 9.22 11.92 1.07
CA PHE A 61 8.03 11.36 0.46
C PHE A 61 7.03 10.91 1.54
N ALA A 62 5.80 11.39 1.43
CA ALA A 62 4.69 10.92 2.26
C ALA A 62 3.94 9.82 1.50
N SER A 63 3.92 8.62 2.05
CA SER A 63 3.28 7.45 1.45
C SER A 63 1.78 7.42 1.70
N SER A 64 1.00 7.04 0.68
CA SER A 64 -0.42 6.74 0.82
C SER A 64 -0.65 5.31 1.33
N LYS A 65 -1.92 4.93 1.53
CA LYS A 65 -2.35 3.54 1.73
C LYS A 65 -1.89 2.68 0.54
N GLU A 66 -1.42 1.48 0.82
CA GLU A 66 -1.12 0.48 -0.20
C GLU A 66 -2.40 -0.06 -0.83
N THR A 67 -2.36 -0.31 -2.14
CA THR A 67 -3.42 -0.96 -2.91
C THR A 67 -2.88 -2.20 -3.59
N SER A 68 -3.69 -3.23 -3.75
CA SER A 68 -3.30 -4.43 -4.49
C SER A 68 -4.13 -4.60 -5.75
N ASP A 69 -3.52 -5.11 -6.80
CA ASP A 69 -4.22 -5.57 -8.00
C ASP A 69 -4.51 -7.08 -7.98
N GLU A 70 -5.22 -7.57 -8.98
CA GLU A 70 -5.56 -9.00 -9.08
C GLU A 70 -4.35 -9.90 -9.42
N SER A 71 -3.23 -9.34 -9.86
CA SER A 71 -1.98 -10.08 -10.09
C SER A 71 -1.17 -10.29 -8.80
N GLY A 72 -1.61 -9.69 -7.69
CA GLY A 72 -0.92 -9.67 -6.41
C GLY A 72 0.23 -8.66 -6.35
N LEU A 73 0.31 -7.73 -7.31
CA LEU A 73 1.16 -6.55 -7.17
C LEU A 73 0.55 -5.58 -6.16
N VAL A 74 1.40 -5.05 -5.30
CA VAL A 74 1.05 -4.00 -4.34
C VAL A 74 1.60 -2.68 -4.86
N HIS A 75 0.76 -1.67 -4.91
CA HIS A 75 1.08 -0.34 -5.40
C HIS A 75 0.99 0.67 -4.28
N GLN A 76 1.91 1.62 -4.24
CA GLN A 76 1.88 2.70 -3.27
C GLN A 76 2.30 4.02 -3.89
N ARG A 77 1.49 5.06 -3.68
CA ARG A 77 1.78 6.42 -4.12
C ARG A 77 2.55 7.17 -3.04
N HIS A 78 3.51 8.00 -3.43
CA HIS A 78 4.34 8.80 -2.55
C HIS A 78 4.32 10.25 -3.02
N GLN A 79 3.78 11.14 -2.19
CA GLN A 79 3.77 12.58 -2.45
C GLN A 79 5.13 13.19 -2.14
N GLN A 80 5.72 13.89 -3.10
CA GLN A 80 7.00 14.58 -2.93
C GLN A 80 6.86 15.84 -2.05
N TYR A 81 7.82 16.01 -1.15
CA TYR A 81 8.05 17.24 -0.38
C TYR A 81 9.52 17.67 -0.56
N TYR A 82 9.75 18.95 -0.54
CA TYR A 82 11.10 19.52 -0.49
C TYR A 82 11.22 20.43 0.73
N ARG A 83 12.10 20.09 1.67
CA ARG A 83 12.24 20.78 2.98
C ARG A 83 10.91 20.99 3.69
N GLY A 84 10.03 20.00 3.66
CA GLY A 84 8.73 20.03 4.31
C GLY A 84 7.64 20.77 3.55
N ILE A 85 7.93 21.41 2.39
CA ILE A 85 6.93 22.04 1.54
C ILE A 85 6.50 21.05 0.45
N LYS A 86 5.19 20.85 0.30
CA LYS A 86 4.61 19.98 -0.71
C LYS A 86 5.03 20.44 -2.11
N VAL A 87 5.51 19.49 -2.92
CA VAL A 87 5.73 19.70 -4.36
C VAL A 87 4.47 19.26 -5.09
N GLU A 88 3.75 20.23 -5.64
CA GLU A 88 2.51 19.96 -6.36
C GLU A 88 2.79 19.09 -7.59
N PHE A 89 1.92 18.12 -7.90
CA PHE A 89 2.09 17.09 -8.92
C PHE A 89 3.25 16.12 -8.69
N GLY A 90 4.14 16.38 -7.73
CA GLY A 90 5.26 15.49 -7.42
C GLY A 90 4.77 14.18 -6.83
N THR A 91 4.63 13.15 -7.65
CA THR A 91 4.11 11.84 -7.26
C THR A 91 5.04 10.74 -7.77
N LEU A 92 5.46 9.87 -6.87
CA LEU A 92 6.17 8.65 -7.16
C LEU A 92 5.27 7.45 -6.88
N ILE A 93 5.37 6.38 -7.65
CA ILE A 93 4.57 5.16 -7.46
C ILE A 93 5.51 3.96 -7.45
N THR A 94 5.49 3.20 -6.37
CA THR A 94 6.21 1.92 -6.26
C THR A 94 5.26 0.77 -6.54
N HIS A 95 5.73 -0.22 -7.31
CA HIS A 95 5.03 -1.46 -7.59
C HIS A 95 5.83 -2.59 -6.98
N MET A 96 5.23 -3.32 -6.05
CA MET A 96 5.88 -4.33 -5.23
C MET A 96 5.30 -5.71 -5.45
N LYS A 97 6.14 -6.72 -5.40
CA LYS A 97 5.72 -8.12 -5.42
C LYS A 97 6.51 -8.90 -4.37
N TYR A 98 5.80 -9.61 -3.51
CA TYR A 98 6.41 -10.35 -2.40
C TYR A 98 7.31 -9.47 -1.50
N GLY A 99 6.89 -8.22 -1.23
CA GLY A 99 7.62 -7.27 -0.40
C GLY A 99 8.74 -6.49 -1.10
N ASN A 100 9.10 -6.83 -2.34
CA ASN A 100 10.16 -6.17 -3.10
C ASN A 100 9.59 -5.30 -4.22
N VAL A 101 10.23 -4.16 -4.48
CA VAL A 101 9.89 -3.29 -5.60
C VAL A 101 10.35 -3.93 -6.91
N VAL A 102 9.41 -4.18 -7.81
CA VAL A 102 9.68 -4.70 -9.16
C VAL A 102 9.75 -3.59 -10.20
N SER A 103 9.07 -2.49 -9.94
CA SER A 103 9.18 -1.29 -10.77
C SER A 103 8.76 -0.04 -10.01
N ILE A 104 9.19 1.11 -10.52
CA ILE A 104 8.86 2.43 -10.01
C ILE A 104 8.60 3.37 -11.19
N ASN A 105 7.56 4.18 -11.08
CA ASN A 105 7.32 5.27 -12.02
C ASN A 105 6.84 6.51 -11.27
N GLY A 106 6.84 7.64 -11.93
CA GLY A 106 6.32 8.85 -11.32
C GLY A 106 6.84 10.11 -11.98
N GLU A 107 6.39 11.21 -11.42
CA GLU A 107 6.70 12.56 -11.84
C GLU A 107 7.23 13.33 -10.63
N VAL A 108 8.51 13.69 -10.64
CA VAL A 108 9.18 14.39 -9.54
C VAL A 108 9.96 15.59 -10.06
N TYR A 109 10.12 16.61 -9.21
CA TYR A 109 10.65 17.89 -9.61
C TYR A 109 11.80 18.35 -8.71
N ASN A 110 12.80 19.00 -9.32
CA ASN A 110 13.96 19.52 -8.61
C ASN A 110 13.70 20.95 -8.13
N ALA A 111 13.68 21.18 -6.83
CA ALA A 111 13.51 22.49 -6.19
C ALA A 111 14.79 23.03 -5.53
N SER A 112 15.96 22.41 -5.78
CA SER A 112 17.20 22.76 -5.07
C SER A 112 17.69 24.19 -5.27
N SER A 113 17.30 24.84 -6.36
CA SER A 113 17.64 26.26 -6.65
C SER A 113 16.56 27.27 -6.21
N LEU A 114 15.43 26.80 -5.62
CA LEU A 114 14.29 27.64 -5.32
C LEU A 114 14.50 28.42 -4.00
N ASN A 115 14.21 29.73 -4.04
CA ASN A 115 14.08 30.51 -2.81
C ASN A 115 12.75 30.17 -2.11
N LEU A 116 12.82 29.61 -0.90
CA LEU A 116 11.66 29.19 -0.12
C LEU A 116 11.08 30.29 0.80
N ASN A 117 11.64 31.50 0.79
CA ASN A 117 11.12 32.61 1.56
C ASN A 117 10.19 33.48 0.68
N PRO A 118 8.87 33.49 0.91
CA PRO A 118 7.95 34.27 0.08
C PRO A 118 8.18 35.76 0.23
N ASN A 119 8.07 36.52 -0.84
CA ASN A 119 8.07 38.00 -0.80
C ASN A 119 6.68 38.55 -0.46
N LEU A 120 5.63 37.81 -0.82
CA LEU A 120 4.24 38.16 -0.55
C LEU A 120 3.66 37.17 0.46
N ASN A 121 2.80 37.67 1.34
CA ASN A 121 2.09 36.78 2.27
C ASN A 121 0.84 36.16 1.62
N ALA A 122 0.23 35.18 2.30
CA ALA A 122 -0.94 34.48 1.81
C ALA A 122 -2.12 35.42 1.48
N GLU A 123 -2.38 36.44 2.30
CA GLU A 123 -3.47 37.39 2.06
C GLU A 123 -3.25 38.22 0.79
N GLN A 124 -2.02 38.67 0.53
CA GLN A 124 -1.70 39.42 -0.69
C GLN A 124 -1.87 38.54 -1.95
N CYS A 125 -1.42 37.31 -1.88
CA CYS A 125 -1.61 36.34 -2.97
C CYS A 125 -3.08 35.97 -3.15
N PHE A 126 -3.84 35.83 -2.05
CA PHE A 126 -5.28 35.60 -2.10
C PHE A 126 -6.02 36.71 -2.85
N ASN A 127 -5.71 37.97 -2.53
CA ASN A 127 -6.31 39.11 -3.20
C ASN A 127 -5.99 39.12 -4.72
N ASN A 128 -4.81 38.68 -5.12
CA ASN A 128 -4.46 38.51 -6.53
C ASN A 128 -5.26 37.38 -7.19
N ALA A 129 -5.46 36.26 -6.49
CA ALA A 129 -6.30 35.15 -6.97
C ALA A 129 -7.75 35.59 -7.19
N VAL A 130 -8.35 36.26 -6.20
CA VAL A 130 -9.71 36.83 -6.26
C VAL A 130 -9.83 37.83 -7.39
N ALA A 131 -8.88 38.76 -7.52
CA ALA A 131 -8.88 39.75 -8.59
C ALA A 131 -8.77 39.10 -10.00
N ASN A 132 -8.08 38.00 -10.11
CA ASN A 132 -7.97 37.28 -11.38
C ASN A 132 -9.26 36.50 -11.75
N ILE A 133 -9.95 35.93 -10.75
CA ILE A 133 -11.25 35.28 -10.95
C ILE A 133 -12.31 36.32 -11.32
N ASN A 134 -12.27 37.47 -10.67
CA ASN A 134 -13.12 38.64 -10.96
C ASN A 134 -14.63 38.32 -10.92
N ALA A 135 -15.05 37.55 -9.93
CA ALA A 135 -16.46 37.24 -9.70
C ALA A 135 -17.16 38.39 -8.91
N SER A 136 -18.45 38.55 -9.13
CA SER A 136 -19.27 39.54 -8.37
C SER A 136 -19.68 39.02 -6.99
N LYS A 137 -19.67 37.67 -6.78
CA LYS A 137 -19.97 37.01 -5.51
C LYS A 137 -19.18 35.72 -5.36
N TYR A 138 -18.72 35.45 -4.15
CA TYR A 138 -17.98 34.19 -3.79
C TYR A 138 -18.78 33.40 -2.76
N LEU A 139 -18.56 32.09 -2.72
CA LEU A 139 -19.32 31.18 -1.84
C LEU A 139 -19.15 31.51 -0.36
N TRP A 140 -17.96 31.88 0.10
CA TRP A 140 -17.70 32.30 1.49
C TRP A 140 -18.41 33.56 1.91
N GLU A 141 -19.03 34.33 1.00
CA GLU A 141 -19.84 35.53 1.28
C GLU A 141 -21.30 35.13 1.56
N ASP A 142 -21.63 33.86 1.47
CA ASP A 142 -22.94 33.29 1.70
C ASP A 142 -22.85 32.17 2.74
N GLU A 143 -23.07 32.53 4.02
CA GLU A 143 -22.87 31.63 5.15
C GLU A 143 -23.71 30.37 5.07
N GLU A 144 -24.97 30.53 4.66
CA GLU A 144 -25.89 29.43 4.52
C GLU A 144 -25.42 28.44 3.45
N GLN A 145 -24.87 28.93 2.32
CA GLN A 145 -24.33 28.15 1.20
C GLN A 145 -23.03 27.43 1.54
N SER A 146 -22.13 28.17 2.20
CA SER A 146 -20.86 27.65 2.65
C SER A 146 -21.04 26.43 3.56
N GLN A 147 -22.08 26.43 4.39
CA GLN A 147 -22.38 25.30 5.28
C GLN A 147 -22.81 24.04 4.54
N ILE A 148 -23.63 24.13 3.46
CA ILE A 148 -24.07 22.91 2.71
C ILE A 148 -22.95 22.29 1.92
N VAL A 149 -22.16 23.11 1.25
CA VAL A 149 -21.03 22.64 0.47
C VAL A 149 -19.86 22.23 1.39
N ASN A 150 -19.96 22.52 2.70
CA ASN A 150 -18.86 22.39 3.66
C ASN A 150 -17.60 23.13 3.15
N TYR A 151 -17.78 24.39 2.77
CA TYR A 151 -16.73 25.20 2.17
C TYR A 151 -16.44 26.43 3.02
N GLN A 152 -15.18 26.76 3.20
CA GLN A 152 -14.71 27.94 3.92
C GLN A 152 -13.82 28.80 3.04
N LYS A 153 -13.73 30.08 3.36
CA LYS A 153 -12.78 30.98 2.70
C LYS A 153 -11.36 30.40 2.82
N PRO A 154 -10.64 30.15 1.70
CA PRO A 154 -9.33 29.52 1.74
C PRO A 154 -8.26 30.42 2.36
N GLU A 155 -7.44 29.87 3.25
CA GLU A 155 -6.32 30.56 3.90
C GLU A 155 -5.05 30.59 3.03
N GLY A 156 -4.93 29.69 2.07
CA GLY A 156 -3.78 29.51 1.18
C GLY A 156 -2.76 28.51 1.69
N GLU A 157 -2.53 27.47 0.92
CA GLU A 157 -1.48 26.47 1.15
C GLU A 157 -0.20 26.88 0.44
N LEU A 158 0.92 26.96 1.16
CA LEU A 158 2.23 27.22 0.56
C LEU A 158 2.74 25.91 -0.09
N VAL A 159 2.99 25.95 -1.40
CA VAL A 159 3.43 24.81 -2.18
C VAL A 159 4.59 25.17 -3.10
N ILE A 160 5.33 24.17 -3.56
CA ILE A 160 6.26 24.28 -4.68
C ILE A 160 5.50 23.86 -5.94
N PHE A 161 5.29 24.78 -6.85
CA PHE A 161 4.56 24.55 -8.09
C PHE A 161 5.52 24.35 -9.27
N PRO A 162 5.50 23.20 -9.93
CA PRO A 162 6.31 22.98 -11.13
C PRO A 162 5.62 23.52 -12.39
N ILE A 163 6.38 24.20 -13.23
CA ILE A 163 5.96 24.55 -14.58
C ILE A 163 6.24 23.31 -15.46
N VAL A 164 5.25 22.47 -15.65
CA VAL A 164 5.40 21.12 -16.26
C VAL A 164 6.17 21.17 -17.58
N LYS A 165 5.91 22.16 -18.44
CA LYS A 165 6.55 22.30 -19.76
C LYS A 165 8.07 22.56 -19.70
N THR A 166 8.57 23.20 -18.64
CA THR A 166 10.00 23.57 -18.50
C THR A 166 10.71 22.81 -17.39
N GLY A 167 9.97 22.20 -16.46
CA GLY A 167 10.51 21.61 -15.23
C GLY A 167 10.98 22.65 -14.21
N GLU A 168 10.79 23.96 -14.47
CA GLU A 168 11.10 25.02 -13.51
C GLU A 168 10.12 24.99 -12.36
N THR A 169 10.63 25.14 -11.11
CA THR A 169 9.79 25.18 -9.92
C THR A 169 9.62 26.63 -9.40
N LYS A 170 8.44 26.94 -8.92
CA LYS A 170 8.08 28.21 -8.29
C LYS A 170 7.53 27.99 -6.89
N LEU A 171 7.82 28.89 -5.97
CA LEU A 171 7.11 28.93 -4.69
C LEU A 171 5.76 29.62 -4.91
N ALA A 172 4.67 28.98 -4.51
CA ALA A 172 3.32 29.48 -4.77
C ALA A 172 2.41 29.30 -3.56
N TYR A 173 1.39 30.13 -3.47
CA TYR A 173 0.21 29.87 -2.63
C TYR A 173 -0.90 29.26 -3.49
N LYS A 174 -1.48 28.17 -3.02
CA LYS A 174 -2.62 27.46 -3.62
C LYS A 174 -3.90 27.84 -2.90
N TYR A 175 -4.96 28.15 -3.65
CA TYR A 175 -6.29 28.48 -3.14
C TYR A 175 -7.35 27.72 -3.90
N ASP A 176 -8.29 27.06 -3.21
CA ASP A 176 -9.55 26.57 -3.79
C ASP A 176 -10.54 27.72 -3.81
N ILE A 177 -10.67 28.42 -4.93
CA ILE A 177 -11.56 29.58 -5.07
C ILE A 177 -12.88 29.14 -5.67
N TYR A 178 -13.96 29.31 -4.88
CA TYR A 178 -15.32 29.03 -5.29
C TYR A 178 -16.10 30.32 -5.46
N SER A 179 -16.34 30.71 -6.72
CA SER A 179 -17.17 31.86 -7.07
C SER A 179 -18.60 31.45 -7.38
N ILE A 180 -19.57 32.31 -7.10
CA ILE A 180 -20.99 32.07 -7.33
C ILE A 180 -21.64 33.01 -8.35
N GLU A 181 -20.95 34.05 -8.80
CA GLU A 181 -21.35 34.95 -9.90
C GLU A 181 -20.15 35.46 -10.69
N PRO A 182 -19.78 34.82 -11.79
CA PRO A 182 -20.19 33.53 -12.36
C PRO A 182 -19.68 32.35 -11.59
N VAL A 183 -20.33 31.17 -11.69
CA VAL A 183 -19.87 29.97 -11.02
C VAL A 183 -18.64 29.42 -11.63
N SER A 184 -17.70 29.19 -10.72
CA SER A 184 -16.48 28.52 -11.02
C SER A 184 -15.88 28.08 -9.69
N ARG A 185 -15.39 26.86 -9.62
CA ARG A 185 -14.53 26.38 -8.54
C ARG A 185 -13.22 25.87 -9.13
N GLN A 186 -12.10 26.44 -8.70
CA GLN A 186 -10.80 26.09 -9.24
C GLN A 186 -9.71 26.28 -8.23
N GLU A 187 -8.70 25.44 -8.27
CA GLU A 187 -7.43 25.66 -7.59
C GLU A 187 -6.67 26.76 -8.34
N VAL A 188 -6.30 27.82 -7.63
CA VAL A 188 -5.56 28.95 -8.19
C VAL A 188 -4.18 29.02 -7.53
N TYR A 189 -3.13 28.94 -8.34
CA TYR A 189 -1.74 28.96 -7.89
C TYR A 189 -1.15 30.34 -8.17
N VAL A 190 -0.70 31.02 -7.12
CA VAL A 190 -0.16 32.38 -7.18
C VAL A 190 1.31 32.37 -6.78
N ASP A 191 2.19 32.82 -7.66
CA ASP A 191 3.63 32.95 -7.36
C ASP A 191 3.86 33.80 -6.09
N ALA A 192 4.47 33.19 -5.09
CA ALA A 192 4.71 33.81 -3.78
C ALA A 192 5.76 34.95 -3.79
N HIS A 193 6.49 35.11 -4.91
CA HIS A 193 7.47 36.19 -5.08
C HIS A 193 6.95 37.32 -5.92
N SER A 194 6.23 37.04 -7.01
CA SER A 194 5.77 38.05 -7.96
C SER A 194 4.27 38.39 -7.86
N GLY A 195 3.47 37.51 -7.27
CA GLY A 195 2.01 37.63 -7.21
C GLY A 195 1.30 37.30 -8.54
N GLN A 196 2.02 36.78 -9.53
CA GLN A 196 1.43 36.33 -10.80
C GLN A 196 0.66 35.03 -10.64
N ILE A 197 -0.44 34.88 -11.38
CA ILE A 197 -1.14 33.60 -11.47
C ILE A 197 -0.30 32.65 -12.33
N LEU A 198 0.14 31.54 -11.73
CA LEU A 198 0.93 30.51 -12.41
C LEU A 198 0.03 29.52 -13.14
N TYR A 199 -1.07 29.15 -12.48
CA TYR A 199 -1.91 28.05 -12.95
C TYR A 199 -3.32 28.14 -12.34
N LYS A 200 -4.30 27.60 -13.06
CA LYS A 200 -5.67 27.40 -12.60
C LYS A 200 -6.12 26.01 -13.02
N ASN A 201 -6.58 25.20 -12.07
CA ASN A 201 -7.09 23.86 -12.28
C ASN A 201 -8.58 23.79 -11.92
N PRO A 202 -9.50 23.59 -12.86
CA PRO A 202 -10.92 23.47 -12.54
C PRO A 202 -11.22 22.28 -11.63
N ILE A 203 -11.97 22.53 -10.57
CA ILE A 203 -12.51 21.51 -9.67
C ILE A 203 -13.90 21.08 -10.15
N ILE A 204 -14.74 22.02 -10.60
CA ILE A 204 -16.01 21.72 -11.25
C ILE A 204 -15.72 21.10 -12.62
N LYS A 205 -16.23 19.90 -12.85
CA LYS A 205 -16.09 19.10 -14.08
C LYS A 205 -17.48 18.81 -14.62
N HIS A 206 -17.66 18.78 -15.93
CA HIS A 206 -18.96 18.82 -16.58
C HIS A 206 -19.14 17.70 -17.59
N ALA A 207 -20.35 17.15 -17.71
CA ALA A 207 -20.74 16.28 -18.82
C ALA A 207 -20.87 17.05 -20.17
N THR A 208 -21.15 18.35 -20.11
CA THR A 208 -21.18 19.27 -21.25
C THR A 208 -20.66 20.64 -20.84
N GLN A 209 -20.31 21.57 -21.78
CA GLN A 209 -19.70 22.88 -21.46
C GLN A 209 -20.52 23.78 -20.52
N PRO A 210 -19.86 24.65 -19.72
CA PRO A 210 -20.28 25.01 -18.36
C PRO A 210 -21.23 26.20 -18.25
N LEU A 211 -21.81 26.39 -17.06
CA LEU A 211 -22.12 27.62 -16.27
C LEU A 211 -23.14 27.43 -15.11
N ASP A 212 -22.78 27.80 -13.91
CA ASP A 212 -23.22 28.51 -12.64
C ASP A 212 -24.43 28.03 -11.78
N GLU A 213 -24.46 27.97 -10.55
CA GLU A 213 -24.44 28.45 -9.17
C GLU A 213 -25.42 27.88 -8.09
N ILE A 214 -25.21 28.13 -6.79
CA ILE A 214 -25.52 27.37 -5.57
C ILE A 214 -26.54 27.94 -4.56
N LYS A 215 -27.23 27.11 -3.74
CA LYS A 215 -27.68 27.31 -2.32
C LYS A 215 -28.42 26.12 -1.62
N ASN A 216 -28.41 25.93 -0.40
CA ASN A 216 -28.23 25.40 0.92
C ASN A 216 -29.23 24.45 1.62
N SER A 217 -28.84 23.62 2.58
CA SER A 217 -28.93 23.58 4.05
C SER A 217 -28.74 22.19 4.74
N THR A 218 -28.67 22.19 6.09
CA THR A 218 -28.15 21.15 6.99
C THR A 218 -29.12 20.01 7.35
N ASP A 219 -28.58 18.80 7.70
CA ASP A 219 -29.35 17.64 8.13
C ASP A 219 -28.95 17.07 9.49
N VAL A 220 -29.90 16.51 10.25
CA VAL A 220 -29.74 15.91 11.59
C VAL A 220 -30.35 14.50 11.64
N THR A 221 -29.61 13.58 12.26
CA THR A 221 -29.88 12.14 12.34
C THR A 221 -31.01 11.71 13.32
N ASN A 222 -31.89 10.80 12.87
CA ASN A 222 -32.68 9.88 13.73
C ASN A 222 -32.80 8.52 13.03
N PHE A 223 -32.68 7.41 13.78
CA PHE A 223 -32.72 6.05 13.28
C PHE A 223 -34.13 5.65 12.81
N GLU A 224 -34.28 5.23 11.54
CA GLU A 224 -35.52 4.81 10.94
C GLU A 224 -35.38 3.57 10.05
N THR A 225 -36.51 2.90 9.72
CA THR A 225 -36.52 1.62 9.02
C THR A 225 -36.17 1.79 7.55
N LEU A 226 -35.13 1.04 7.10
CA LEU A 226 -34.72 0.96 5.69
C LEU A 226 -35.67 -0.01 4.95
N ILE A 227 -36.18 0.37 3.78
CA ILE A 227 -37.15 -0.40 3.03
C ILE A 227 -36.95 -0.22 1.51
N THR A 228 -36.80 -1.34 0.79
CA THR A 228 -36.75 -1.34 -0.67
C THR A 228 -38.06 -0.86 -1.24
N GLY A 229 -38.03 0.14 -2.11
CA GLY A 229 -39.16 0.69 -2.85
C GLY A 229 -39.16 0.28 -4.32
N ASN A 230 -40.29 0.46 -4.98
CA ASN A 230 -40.42 0.29 -6.42
C ASN A 230 -40.50 1.67 -7.09
N ALA A 231 -39.62 1.97 -8.02
CA ALA A 231 -39.55 3.26 -8.70
C ALA A 231 -39.75 3.13 -10.20
N ASN A 232 -40.76 3.85 -10.73
CA ASN A 232 -40.97 4.03 -12.17
C ASN A 232 -40.16 5.24 -12.66
N THR A 233 -38.88 5.03 -12.87
CA THR A 233 -37.94 6.06 -13.28
C THR A 233 -38.28 6.67 -14.65
N LYS A 234 -37.66 7.79 -14.99
CA LYS A 234 -37.92 8.47 -16.27
C LYS A 234 -37.30 7.74 -17.47
N TYR A 235 -36.10 7.16 -17.28
CA TYR A 235 -35.29 6.59 -18.37
C TYR A 235 -35.07 5.08 -18.22
N SER A 236 -34.95 4.60 -17.00
CA SER A 236 -34.50 3.23 -16.73
C SER A 236 -35.66 2.25 -16.51
N GLY A 237 -36.91 2.73 -16.57
CA GLY A 237 -38.12 1.92 -16.35
C GLY A 237 -38.35 1.59 -14.88
N LEU A 238 -38.99 0.45 -14.61
CA LEU A 238 -39.25 0.01 -13.22
C LEU A 238 -37.95 -0.50 -12.60
N ARG A 239 -37.56 0.07 -11.45
CA ARG A 239 -36.38 -0.30 -10.68
C ARG A 239 -36.70 -0.46 -9.20
N ASN A 240 -36.01 -1.33 -8.53
CA ASN A 240 -35.95 -1.33 -7.07
C ASN A 240 -34.93 -0.28 -6.65
N ILE A 241 -35.28 0.50 -5.65
CA ILE A 241 -34.41 1.50 -5.02
C ILE A 241 -34.46 1.35 -3.50
N GLU A 242 -33.38 1.65 -2.82
CA GLU A 242 -33.39 1.67 -1.35
C GLU A 242 -33.83 3.06 -0.86
N THR A 243 -34.71 3.08 0.11
CA THR A 243 -35.34 4.29 0.63
C THR A 243 -35.35 4.28 2.15
N ARG A 244 -35.58 5.44 2.73
CA ARG A 244 -35.80 5.60 4.16
C ARG A 244 -37.19 6.14 4.44
N PHE A 245 -37.87 5.58 5.44
CA PHE A 245 -39.07 6.20 5.99
C PHE A 245 -38.69 7.33 6.96
N ASP A 246 -39.08 8.55 6.65
CA ASP A 246 -38.83 9.72 7.49
C ASP A 246 -40.04 9.93 8.42
N THR A 247 -39.86 9.63 9.72
CA THR A 247 -40.94 9.69 10.71
C THR A 247 -41.49 11.11 10.93
N PRO A 248 -40.68 12.17 11.04
CA PRO A 248 -41.15 13.53 11.10
C PRO A 248 -42.03 13.93 9.90
N LEU A 249 -41.62 13.55 8.69
CA LEU A 249 -42.40 13.85 7.46
C LEU A 249 -43.54 12.86 7.23
N ASN A 250 -43.51 11.70 7.89
CA ASN A 250 -44.43 10.55 7.65
C ASN A 250 -44.45 10.15 6.18
N LYS A 251 -43.27 10.07 5.55
CA LYS A 251 -43.05 9.81 4.12
C LYS A 251 -41.80 8.97 3.89
N TYR A 252 -41.77 8.26 2.76
CA TYR A 252 -40.54 7.68 2.22
C TYR A 252 -39.76 8.73 1.46
N VAL A 253 -38.43 8.69 1.59
CA VAL A 253 -37.48 9.63 0.97
C VAL A 253 -36.35 8.88 0.24
N LEU A 254 -35.80 9.50 -0.81
CA LEU A 254 -34.66 8.95 -1.58
C LEU A 254 -33.38 9.07 -0.75
N ASN A 255 -33.23 8.15 0.19
CA ASN A 255 -32.06 8.09 1.08
C ASN A 255 -31.78 6.62 1.42
N ASP A 256 -30.73 6.07 0.80
CA ASP A 256 -30.24 4.74 1.04
C ASP A 256 -29.15 4.74 2.13
N LEU A 257 -29.31 3.91 3.14
CA LEU A 257 -28.32 3.64 4.21
C LEU A 257 -27.98 2.14 4.27
N THR A 258 -28.35 1.34 3.26
CA THR A 258 -28.07 -0.10 3.23
C THR A 258 -26.66 -0.42 2.75
N ARG A 259 -26.08 0.49 1.98
CA ARG A 259 -24.73 0.39 1.46
C ARG A 259 -23.71 0.92 2.47
N GLY A 260 -22.42 0.62 2.28
CA GLY A 260 -21.36 1.10 3.16
C GLY A 260 -21.27 2.62 3.24
N ALA A 261 -21.62 3.33 2.15
CA ALA A 261 -21.75 4.77 2.10
C ALA A 261 -23.24 5.14 1.98
N PRO A 262 -23.72 6.19 2.68
CA PRO A 262 -25.06 6.72 2.43
C PRO A 262 -25.20 7.27 1.01
N ILE A 263 -26.40 7.12 0.41
CA ILE A 263 -26.73 7.71 -0.90
C ILE A 263 -28.00 8.53 -0.73
N VAL A 264 -27.95 9.82 -1.07
CA VAL A 264 -29.11 10.71 -0.89
C VAL A 264 -29.36 11.56 -2.13
N THR A 265 -30.64 11.73 -2.48
CA THR A 265 -31.08 12.55 -3.62
C THR A 265 -32.04 13.64 -3.17
N TYR A 266 -31.63 14.89 -3.41
CA TYR A 266 -32.35 16.09 -3.03
C TYR A 266 -32.95 16.84 -4.23
N ASN A 267 -34.05 17.57 -3.97
CA ASN A 267 -34.77 18.41 -4.91
C ASN A 267 -34.33 19.89 -4.75
N CYS A 268 -33.73 20.47 -5.76
CA CYS A 268 -33.39 21.91 -5.80
C CYS A 268 -34.63 22.78 -6.13
N GLU A 269 -35.81 22.21 -6.29
CA GLU A 269 -37.10 22.90 -6.52
C GLU A 269 -37.07 23.95 -7.65
N ARG A 270 -36.06 23.85 -8.54
CA ARG A 270 -35.82 24.82 -9.63
C ARG A 270 -35.59 26.25 -9.14
N ILE A 271 -35.15 26.41 -7.89
CA ILE A 271 -34.74 27.71 -7.38
C ILE A 271 -33.44 28.07 -8.10
N VAL A 272 -33.42 29.27 -8.66
CA VAL A 272 -32.27 29.72 -9.44
C VAL A 272 -31.04 29.85 -8.55
N ASN A 273 -29.94 29.20 -8.98
CA ASN A 273 -28.67 29.26 -8.31
C ASN A 273 -28.71 28.77 -6.84
N SER A 274 -29.45 27.67 -6.59
CA SER A 274 -29.74 27.26 -5.23
C SER A 274 -29.80 25.74 -5.08
N TYR A 275 -28.92 25.18 -4.25
CA TYR A 275 -29.10 23.83 -3.73
C TYR A 275 -30.07 23.87 -2.57
N GLN A 276 -30.93 22.88 -2.48
CA GLN A 276 -31.89 22.73 -1.40
C GLN A 276 -31.81 21.29 -0.90
N ASN A 277 -31.74 21.07 0.41
CA ASN A 277 -31.85 19.72 0.98
C ASN A 277 -33.33 19.33 1.16
N VAL A 278 -34.15 19.58 0.16
CA VAL A 278 -35.57 19.16 0.15
C VAL A 278 -35.63 17.72 -0.37
N HIS A 279 -36.25 16.83 0.41
CA HIS A 279 -36.43 15.45 -0.01
C HIS A 279 -37.48 15.31 -1.08
N PHE A 280 -37.23 14.42 -2.07
CA PHE A 280 -38.33 13.82 -2.82
C PHE A 280 -39.06 12.85 -1.89
N MET A 281 -40.39 12.84 -1.92
CA MET A 281 -41.21 12.16 -0.95
C MET A 281 -42.30 11.28 -1.62
N ASP A 282 -42.54 10.10 -1.06
CA ASP A 282 -43.57 9.18 -1.47
C ASP A 282 -44.39 8.69 -0.27
N ASN A 283 -45.66 8.31 -0.51
CA ASN A 283 -46.57 7.95 0.59
C ASN A 283 -46.47 6.49 1.02
N ASP A 284 -46.23 5.58 0.09
CA ASP A 284 -46.33 4.13 0.28
C ASP A 284 -45.10 3.34 -0.23
N ASN A 285 -44.03 4.06 -0.61
CA ASN A 285 -42.79 3.53 -1.17
C ASN A 285 -42.96 2.86 -2.55
N ASN A 286 -44.07 3.21 -3.26
CA ASN A 286 -44.29 2.77 -4.62
C ASN A 286 -44.35 3.99 -5.56
N TRP A 287 -43.19 4.46 -5.93
CA TRP A 287 -42.89 5.70 -6.68
C TRP A 287 -43.43 5.62 -8.12
N THR A 288 -44.75 5.80 -8.29
CA THR A 288 -45.44 5.57 -9.56
C THR A 288 -45.26 6.73 -10.53
N LEU A 289 -45.47 6.43 -11.83
CA LEU A 289 -45.55 7.49 -12.86
C LEU A 289 -46.70 8.46 -12.61
N ALA A 290 -47.83 7.99 -12.02
CA ALA A 290 -48.97 8.84 -11.73
C ALA A 290 -48.66 9.93 -10.70
N GLU A 291 -47.74 9.66 -9.79
CA GLU A 291 -47.34 10.58 -8.73
C GLU A 291 -46.14 11.45 -9.13
N HIS A 292 -45.15 10.86 -9.79
CA HIS A 292 -43.82 11.47 -10.00
C HIS A 292 -43.52 11.87 -11.46
N ALA A 293 -44.24 11.34 -12.47
CA ALA A 293 -44.12 11.82 -13.85
C ALA A 293 -44.93 13.11 -14.08
N ASN A 294 -44.72 14.07 -13.21
CA ASN A 294 -45.41 15.37 -13.20
C ASN A 294 -44.70 16.38 -14.13
N THR A 295 -45.19 17.63 -14.16
CA THR A 295 -44.67 18.71 -14.98
C THR A 295 -43.24 19.14 -14.55
N PHE A 296 -42.77 18.70 -13.38
CA PHE A 296 -41.42 18.94 -12.86
C PHE A 296 -40.50 17.78 -13.19
N PHE A 297 -40.98 16.63 -13.66
CA PHE A 297 -40.19 15.44 -13.96
C PHE A 297 -39.54 14.79 -12.73
N ASP A 298 -40.24 14.80 -11.56
CA ASP A 298 -39.68 14.27 -10.30
C ASP A 298 -39.28 12.81 -10.41
N ASN A 299 -39.84 12.04 -11.37
CA ASN A 299 -39.38 10.68 -11.65
C ASN A 299 -37.94 10.60 -12.22
N ALA A 300 -37.34 11.71 -12.62
CA ALA A 300 -35.94 11.77 -12.98
C ALA A 300 -35.01 11.68 -11.75
N ALA A 301 -35.48 12.10 -10.57
CA ALA A 301 -34.73 11.92 -9.33
C ALA A 301 -34.57 10.44 -8.96
N GLN A 302 -35.53 9.59 -9.37
CA GLN A 302 -35.44 8.15 -9.18
C GLN A 302 -34.35 7.53 -10.07
N ASP A 303 -34.12 8.05 -11.30
CA ASP A 303 -32.97 7.66 -12.12
C ASP A 303 -31.63 8.08 -11.48
N ALA A 304 -31.53 9.32 -10.98
CA ALA A 304 -30.34 9.79 -10.30
C ALA A 304 -30.02 8.97 -9.05
N HIS A 305 -31.03 8.60 -8.26
CA HIS A 305 -30.89 7.81 -7.05
C HIS A 305 -30.44 6.39 -7.40
N TRP A 306 -31.19 5.70 -8.29
CA TRP A 306 -30.82 4.37 -8.78
C TRP A 306 -29.47 4.35 -9.48
N GLY A 307 -29.15 5.37 -10.27
CA GLY A 307 -27.84 5.50 -10.93
C GLY A 307 -26.68 5.60 -9.93
N ALA A 308 -26.90 6.33 -8.83
CA ALA A 308 -25.90 6.42 -7.76
C ALA A 308 -25.75 5.09 -6.99
N GLU A 309 -26.86 4.37 -6.75
CA GLU A 309 -26.84 3.02 -6.16
C GLU A 309 -26.08 2.03 -7.04
N MET A 310 -26.36 1.99 -8.34
CA MET A 310 -25.68 1.10 -9.29
C MET A 310 -24.20 1.47 -9.44
N THR A 311 -23.87 2.75 -9.35
CA THR A 311 -22.48 3.21 -9.36
C THR A 311 -21.73 2.72 -8.11
N TYR A 312 -22.34 2.85 -6.92
CA TYR A 312 -21.73 2.31 -5.70
C TYR A 312 -21.55 0.80 -5.79
N ASP A 313 -22.60 0.07 -6.21
CA ASP A 313 -22.57 -1.40 -6.33
C ASP A 313 -21.53 -1.86 -7.34
N PHE A 314 -21.38 -1.18 -8.47
CA PHE A 314 -20.35 -1.45 -9.46
C PHE A 314 -18.94 -1.35 -8.84
N TRP A 315 -18.63 -0.23 -8.19
CA TRP A 315 -17.31 -0.04 -7.57
C TRP A 315 -17.05 -1.02 -6.43
N LYS A 316 -18.06 -1.30 -5.60
CA LYS A 316 -17.91 -2.23 -4.48
C LYS A 316 -17.78 -3.67 -4.93
N ILE A 317 -18.66 -4.13 -5.85
CA ILE A 317 -18.74 -5.55 -6.24
C ILE A 317 -17.63 -5.92 -7.21
N ILE A 318 -17.30 -5.05 -8.18
CA ILE A 318 -16.31 -5.37 -9.21
C ILE A 318 -14.88 -5.10 -8.71
N TYR A 319 -14.67 -4.03 -7.95
CA TYR A 319 -13.31 -3.59 -7.56
C TYR A 319 -13.07 -3.56 -6.05
N ASN A 320 -14.05 -3.97 -5.24
CA ASN A 320 -14.01 -3.90 -3.77
C ASN A 320 -13.64 -2.48 -3.25
N ARG A 321 -14.10 -1.45 -3.97
CA ARG A 321 -13.86 -0.06 -3.64
C ARG A 321 -15.06 0.52 -2.88
N ASP A 322 -14.78 1.16 -1.76
CA ASP A 322 -15.79 1.73 -0.86
C ASP A 322 -16.10 3.19 -1.23
N SER A 323 -17.13 3.39 -2.09
CA SER A 323 -17.51 4.70 -2.65
C SER A 323 -16.41 5.29 -3.56
N PHE A 324 -16.52 6.57 -3.94
CA PHE A 324 -15.58 7.21 -4.85
C PHE A 324 -14.21 7.49 -4.22
N ASP A 325 -14.13 7.64 -2.89
CA ASP A 325 -12.91 7.93 -2.16
C ASP A 325 -12.20 6.69 -1.57
N ASP A 326 -12.78 5.49 -1.77
CA ASP A 326 -12.35 4.24 -1.12
C ASP A 326 -12.38 4.29 0.42
N ASN A 327 -13.27 5.12 0.97
CA ASN A 327 -13.45 5.33 2.41
C ASN A 327 -14.92 5.63 2.80
N ASN A 328 -15.90 5.13 2.03
CA ASN A 328 -17.33 5.28 2.27
C ASN A 328 -17.86 6.74 2.29
N ALA A 329 -17.29 7.63 1.46
CA ALA A 329 -17.83 8.96 1.32
C ALA A 329 -19.31 8.96 0.90
N LEU A 330 -20.09 9.83 1.50
CA LEU A 330 -21.51 10.08 1.19
C LEU A 330 -21.69 10.49 -0.28
N ILE A 331 -22.52 9.78 -1.01
CA ILE A 331 -22.90 10.10 -2.39
C ILE A 331 -24.17 10.97 -2.39
N ARG A 332 -24.05 12.21 -2.79
CA ARG A 332 -25.15 13.18 -2.87
C ARG A 332 -25.47 13.55 -4.30
N SER A 333 -26.76 13.55 -4.64
CA SER A 333 -27.30 13.99 -5.92
C SER A 333 -28.28 15.13 -5.72
N TYR A 334 -28.10 16.23 -6.43
CA TYR A 334 -29.01 17.36 -6.45
C TYR A 334 -29.68 17.45 -7.80
N VAL A 335 -30.99 17.22 -7.85
CA VAL A 335 -31.83 17.19 -9.06
C VAL A 335 -32.65 18.46 -9.17
N HIS A 336 -33.08 18.81 -10.36
CA HIS A 336 -33.85 20.02 -10.69
C HIS A 336 -33.06 21.32 -10.36
N TYR A 337 -31.75 21.25 -10.51
CA TYR A 337 -30.91 22.42 -10.36
C TYR A 337 -31.12 23.40 -11.54
N LYS A 338 -31.29 24.67 -11.21
CA LYS A 338 -31.52 25.72 -12.17
C LYS A 338 -30.49 26.83 -12.03
N ARG A 339 -29.81 27.13 -13.09
CA ARG A 339 -28.68 28.03 -13.10
C ARG A 339 -28.99 29.50 -13.35
N THR A 340 -29.92 29.77 -14.24
CA THR A 340 -30.36 31.10 -14.65
C THR A 340 -31.88 31.06 -14.84
N ALA A 341 -32.48 32.07 -15.45
CA ALA A 341 -33.88 31.98 -15.85
C ALA A 341 -34.18 30.77 -16.79
N ALA A 342 -33.17 30.25 -17.50
CA ALA A 342 -33.23 29.01 -18.23
C ALA A 342 -32.83 27.82 -17.34
N ASN A 343 -33.37 26.62 -17.64
CA ASN A 343 -32.93 25.39 -16.97
C ASN A 343 -31.46 25.08 -17.38
N LEU A 344 -30.74 24.44 -16.47
CA LEU A 344 -29.39 23.89 -16.77
C LEU A 344 -29.52 22.73 -17.75
N SER A 345 -28.89 22.81 -18.90
CA SER A 345 -28.79 21.71 -19.87
C SER A 345 -27.46 20.98 -19.70
N ASN A 346 -27.20 20.49 -18.49
CA ASN A 346 -25.97 19.83 -18.09
C ASN A 346 -26.12 19.04 -16.81
N ALA A 347 -25.10 18.21 -16.51
CA ALA A 347 -24.80 17.70 -15.18
C ALA A 347 -23.33 18.00 -14.86
N TYR A 348 -22.93 17.95 -13.59
CA TYR A 348 -21.54 18.14 -13.19
C TYR A 348 -21.22 17.63 -11.78
N TRP A 349 -20.00 17.18 -11.62
CA TRP A 349 -19.36 16.98 -10.33
C TRP A 349 -18.71 18.30 -9.86
N ASN A 350 -19.07 18.79 -8.67
CA ASN A 350 -18.57 20.07 -8.15
C ASN A 350 -17.37 19.95 -7.19
N GLY A 351 -16.78 18.77 -7.10
CA GLY A 351 -15.73 18.45 -6.14
C GLY A 351 -16.25 17.85 -4.82
N SER A 352 -17.57 17.78 -4.63
CA SER A 352 -18.19 17.28 -3.39
C SER A 352 -19.48 16.46 -3.63
N PHE A 353 -20.21 16.71 -4.71
CA PHE A 353 -21.46 16.03 -5.04
C PHE A 353 -21.86 16.25 -6.50
N MET A 354 -22.85 15.51 -6.99
CA MET A 354 -23.40 15.62 -8.33
C MET A 354 -24.53 16.64 -8.39
N THR A 355 -24.60 17.34 -9.51
CA THR A 355 -25.64 18.33 -9.81
C THR A 355 -26.25 18.04 -11.16
N TYR A 356 -27.60 17.92 -11.24
CA TYR A 356 -28.32 17.55 -12.43
C TYR A 356 -29.33 18.64 -12.80
N GLY A 357 -29.24 19.15 -14.01
CA GLY A 357 -30.21 20.09 -14.56
C GLY A 357 -31.30 19.41 -15.39
N ASP A 358 -32.41 20.14 -15.61
CA ASP A 358 -33.57 19.62 -16.32
C ASP A 358 -33.49 19.72 -17.84
N GLY A 359 -32.47 20.40 -18.37
CA GLY A 359 -32.46 20.72 -19.80
C GLY A 359 -33.72 21.46 -20.25
N ALA A 360 -34.13 21.26 -21.49
CA ALA A 360 -35.38 21.79 -22.00
C ALA A 360 -36.61 21.04 -21.47
N SER A 361 -36.52 19.72 -21.32
CA SER A 361 -37.58 18.84 -20.80
C SER A 361 -37.09 17.39 -20.56
N ARG A 362 -35.76 17.22 -20.52
CA ARG A 362 -35.07 15.94 -20.31
C ARG A 362 -33.99 16.15 -19.31
N PRO A 363 -34.22 15.87 -18.02
CA PRO A 363 -33.19 15.96 -16.97
C PRO A 363 -32.00 15.08 -17.27
N TYR A 364 -30.81 15.57 -16.91
CA TYR A 364 -29.52 14.93 -17.17
C TYR A 364 -29.20 13.85 -16.12
N THR A 365 -30.15 12.97 -15.82
CA THR A 365 -30.11 12.00 -14.72
C THR A 365 -30.01 10.54 -15.19
N SER A 366 -29.65 10.30 -16.46
CA SER A 366 -29.47 8.93 -16.96
C SER A 366 -28.29 8.25 -16.26
N ILE A 367 -28.29 6.92 -16.22
CA ILE A 367 -27.31 6.13 -15.48
C ILE A 367 -25.87 6.34 -15.96
N ASP A 368 -25.66 6.48 -17.27
CA ASP A 368 -24.37 6.78 -17.88
C ASP A 368 -23.83 8.14 -17.41
N ILE A 369 -24.69 9.18 -17.32
CA ILE A 369 -24.32 10.50 -16.80
C ILE A 369 -24.04 10.40 -15.30
N CYS A 370 -24.84 9.68 -14.52
CA CYS A 370 -24.54 9.45 -13.10
C CYS A 370 -23.17 8.80 -12.91
N GLY A 371 -22.88 7.76 -13.68
CA GLY A 371 -21.60 7.07 -13.67
C GLY A 371 -20.44 7.96 -14.13
N HIS A 372 -20.65 8.83 -15.12
CA HIS A 372 -19.68 9.79 -15.62
C HIS A 372 -19.31 10.82 -14.54
N GLU A 373 -20.29 11.45 -13.89
CA GLU A 373 -20.04 12.46 -12.86
C GLU A 373 -19.31 11.89 -11.63
N ILE A 374 -19.69 10.67 -11.19
CA ILE A 374 -18.96 9.99 -10.13
C ILE A 374 -17.58 9.51 -10.63
N GLY A 375 -17.42 9.25 -11.93
CA GLY A 375 -16.14 8.96 -12.58
C GLY A 375 -15.10 10.06 -12.37
N HIS A 376 -15.51 11.34 -12.43
CA HIS A 376 -14.65 12.47 -12.07
C HIS A 376 -14.19 12.43 -10.61
N ALA A 377 -15.06 12.01 -9.70
CA ALA A 377 -14.71 11.80 -8.31
C ALA A 377 -13.69 10.66 -8.17
N ILE A 378 -13.91 9.52 -8.83
CA ILE A 378 -12.94 8.41 -8.88
C ILE A 378 -11.57 8.89 -9.34
N CYS A 379 -11.51 9.63 -10.45
CA CYS A 379 -10.25 10.19 -10.96
C CYS A 379 -9.57 11.10 -9.94
N THR A 380 -10.32 11.92 -9.22
CA THR A 380 -9.78 12.82 -8.19
C THR A 380 -9.10 12.05 -7.05
N TYR A 381 -9.67 10.90 -6.65
CA TYR A 381 -9.12 10.06 -5.56
C TYR A 381 -8.19 8.93 -6.04
N THR A 382 -7.82 8.92 -7.33
CA THR A 382 -6.88 7.96 -7.93
C THR A 382 -5.74 8.68 -8.63
N ALA A 383 -5.79 8.86 -9.94
CA ALA A 383 -4.77 9.55 -10.74
C ALA A 383 -4.71 11.05 -10.49
N ASN A 384 -5.80 11.65 -10.07
CA ASN A 384 -5.98 13.11 -9.89
C ASN A 384 -5.56 13.91 -11.13
N LEU A 385 -5.97 13.45 -12.31
CA LEU A 385 -5.61 14.07 -13.60
C LEU A 385 -6.03 15.54 -13.65
N ALA A 386 -5.07 16.41 -13.92
CA ALA A 386 -5.28 17.84 -14.07
C ALA A 386 -6.27 18.12 -15.22
N TYR A 387 -7.26 19.02 -14.99
CA TYR A 387 -8.38 19.19 -15.91
C TYR A 387 -8.06 20.16 -17.04
N GLN A 388 -7.05 19.81 -17.84
CA GLN A 388 -6.65 20.54 -19.06
C GLN A 388 -5.83 19.65 -19.97
N ASN A 389 -5.73 19.97 -21.26
CA ASN A 389 -4.88 19.30 -22.23
C ASN A 389 -5.13 17.78 -22.29
N HIS A 390 -4.06 16.94 -22.45
CA HIS A 390 -4.19 15.48 -22.50
C HIS A 390 -4.71 14.89 -21.19
N SER A 391 -4.23 15.37 -20.04
CA SER A 391 -4.68 14.87 -18.74
C SER A 391 -6.17 15.13 -18.52
N GLY A 392 -6.66 16.33 -18.89
CA GLY A 392 -8.07 16.66 -18.84
C GLY A 392 -8.92 15.84 -19.83
N ALA A 393 -8.40 15.62 -21.03
CA ALA A 393 -9.07 14.75 -22.02
C ALA A 393 -9.17 13.28 -21.53
N MET A 394 -8.16 12.79 -20.82
CA MET A 394 -8.25 11.47 -20.18
C MET A 394 -9.19 11.46 -18.98
N ASN A 395 -9.25 12.53 -18.20
CA ASN A 395 -10.21 12.67 -17.09
C ASN A 395 -11.66 12.54 -17.60
N GLU A 396 -11.99 13.23 -18.70
CA GLU A 396 -13.28 13.08 -19.39
C GLU A 396 -13.46 11.66 -19.97
N GLY A 397 -12.45 11.14 -20.66
CA GLY A 397 -12.51 9.81 -21.26
C GLY A 397 -12.69 8.68 -20.25
N PHE A 398 -12.02 8.74 -19.09
CA PHE A 398 -12.25 7.80 -17.99
C PHE A 398 -13.68 7.91 -17.44
N SER A 399 -14.20 9.13 -17.27
CA SER A 399 -15.57 9.35 -16.83
C SER A 399 -16.59 8.75 -17.80
N ASP A 400 -16.41 8.91 -19.12
CA ASP A 400 -17.24 8.26 -20.15
C ASP A 400 -17.09 6.73 -20.11
N ILE A 401 -15.89 6.21 -19.90
CA ILE A 401 -15.65 4.76 -19.74
C ILE A 401 -16.43 4.22 -18.54
N TRP A 402 -16.37 4.91 -17.39
CA TRP A 402 -17.10 4.48 -16.19
C TRP A 402 -18.62 4.62 -16.39
N GLY A 403 -19.10 5.68 -17.05
CA GLY A 403 -20.49 5.83 -17.44
C GLY A 403 -20.99 4.63 -18.23
N ALA A 404 -20.27 4.24 -19.30
CA ALA A 404 -20.61 3.08 -20.13
C ALA A 404 -20.53 1.74 -19.36
N CYS A 405 -19.53 1.55 -18.52
CA CYS A 405 -19.39 0.33 -17.71
C CYS A 405 -20.51 0.20 -16.68
N ILE A 406 -20.85 1.30 -16.00
CA ILE A 406 -21.89 1.34 -14.98
C ILE A 406 -23.28 1.16 -15.62
N GLU A 407 -23.52 1.75 -16.80
CA GLU A 407 -24.76 1.52 -17.53
C GLU A 407 -24.91 0.05 -17.94
N HIS A 408 -23.87 -0.57 -18.49
CA HIS A 408 -23.91 -1.99 -18.84
C HIS A 408 -24.16 -2.85 -17.61
N TYR A 409 -23.45 -2.58 -16.49
CA TYR A 409 -23.63 -3.27 -15.23
C TYR A 409 -25.05 -3.08 -14.65
N GLY A 410 -25.55 -1.86 -14.56
CA GLY A 410 -26.88 -1.56 -14.02
C GLY A 410 -28.03 -2.16 -14.83
N ARG A 411 -27.84 -2.33 -16.15
CA ARG A 411 -28.83 -2.97 -17.02
C ARG A 411 -28.78 -4.51 -17.01
N THR A 412 -27.61 -5.12 -16.74
CA THR A 412 -27.38 -6.57 -16.90
C THR A 412 -26.99 -7.29 -15.60
N GLY A 413 -26.54 -6.58 -14.57
CA GLY A 413 -26.02 -7.11 -13.31
C GLY A 413 -24.57 -7.64 -13.41
N SER A 414 -23.89 -7.48 -14.55
CA SER A 414 -22.47 -7.92 -14.71
C SER A 414 -21.78 -7.15 -15.84
N LEU A 415 -20.45 -7.30 -15.95
CA LEU A 415 -19.66 -6.79 -17.07
C LEU A 415 -19.48 -7.84 -18.19
N SER A 416 -20.02 -9.03 -18.02
CA SER A 416 -19.96 -10.09 -19.03
C SER A 416 -20.96 -9.86 -20.16
N GLY A 417 -20.68 -10.44 -21.31
CA GLY A 417 -21.53 -10.32 -22.50
C GLY A 417 -21.14 -9.14 -23.40
N THR A 418 -21.88 -8.99 -24.50
CA THR A 418 -21.66 -7.92 -25.47
C THR A 418 -22.52 -6.72 -25.11
N PRO A 419 -21.93 -5.54 -24.86
CA PRO A 419 -22.71 -4.32 -24.61
C PRO A 419 -23.61 -3.98 -25.80
N VAL A 420 -24.82 -3.53 -25.52
CA VAL A 420 -25.73 -3.04 -26.58
C VAL A 420 -25.24 -1.71 -27.14
N ALA A 421 -25.66 -1.38 -28.37
CA ALA A 421 -25.13 -0.22 -29.10
C ALA A 421 -25.32 1.12 -28.36
N ASN A 422 -26.34 1.27 -27.53
CA ASN A 422 -26.60 2.50 -26.78
C ASN A 422 -25.59 2.74 -25.66
N VAL A 423 -25.08 1.72 -25.00
CA VAL A 423 -24.01 1.82 -23.96
C VAL A 423 -22.77 2.57 -24.49
N TRP A 424 -22.57 2.64 -25.81
CA TRP A 424 -21.45 3.36 -26.43
C TRP A 424 -21.76 4.81 -26.77
N LYS A 425 -22.90 5.34 -26.32
CA LYS A 425 -23.28 6.74 -26.43
C LYS A 425 -23.32 7.34 -25.04
N ILE A 426 -23.13 8.63 -24.93
CA ILE A 426 -23.25 9.37 -23.68
C ILE A 426 -24.42 10.30 -23.77
N GLY A 427 -25.36 10.19 -22.84
CA GLY A 427 -26.54 11.02 -22.71
C GLY A 427 -27.64 10.72 -23.74
N GLU A 428 -27.68 9.53 -24.33
CA GLU A 428 -28.72 9.18 -25.35
C GLU A 428 -30.15 9.27 -24.79
N ASP A 429 -30.35 8.93 -23.51
CA ASP A 429 -31.67 9.04 -22.87
C ASP A 429 -32.07 10.51 -22.63
N THR A 430 -31.13 11.42 -22.54
CA THR A 430 -31.37 12.85 -22.29
C THR A 430 -31.60 13.66 -23.57
N THR A 431 -31.38 13.06 -24.75
CA THR A 431 -31.65 13.70 -26.05
C THR A 431 -32.95 13.23 -26.67
N ALA A 432 -33.63 14.12 -27.39
CA ALA A 432 -34.95 13.80 -27.98
C ALA A 432 -34.84 12.72 -29.06
N THR A 433 -33.72 12.59 -29.72
CA THR A 433 -33.48 11.65 -30.82
C THR A 433 -32.89 10.32 -30.36
N GLY A 434 -32.49 10.20 -29.10
CA GLY A 434 -31.68 9.05 -28.61
C GLY A 434 -30.28 8.99 -29.18
N ALA A 435 -29.76 10.11 -29.70
CA ALA A 435 -28.45 10.17 -30.29
C ALA A 435 -27.33 10.27 -29.24
N GLY A 436 -27.62 10.90 -28.09
CA GLY A 436 -26.62 11.32 -27.13
C GLY A 436 -25.91 12.62 -27.56
N PHE A 437 -24.90 12.99 -26.86
CA PHE A 437 -24.04 14.15 -27.19
C PHE A 437 -22.58 13.76 -27.41
N ARG A 438 -22.15 12.54 -27.08
CA ARG A 438 -20.88 11.91 -27.46
C ARG A 438 -21.10 10.45 -27.86
N SER A 439 -20.15 9.87 -28.59
CA SER A 439 -20.12 8.43 -28.92
C SER A 439 -18.72 7.87 -28.78
N MET A 440 -18.58 6.83 -27.98
CA MET A 440 -17.32 6.09 -27.87
C MET A 440 -17.01 5.27 -29.12
N ALA A 441 -18.07 4.75 -29.78
CA ALA A 441 -17.94 3.94 -31.00
C ALA A 441 -17.63 4.78 -32.24
N THR A 442 -18.19 5.99 -32.34
CA THR A 442 -18.06 6.86 -33.52
C THR A 442 -17.93 8.34 -33.13
N PRO A 443 -16.85 8.76 -32.46
CA PRO A 443 -16.68 10.12 -31.94
C PRO A 443 -16.86 11.20 -33.04
N LEU A 444 -16.38 10.96 -34.24
CA LEU A 444 -16.48 11.89 -35.38
C LEU A 444 -17.92 12.31 -35.72
N THR A 445 -18.93 11.51 -35.39
CA THR A 445 -20.34 11.85 -35.63
C THR A 445 -20.84 12.99 -34.73
N PHE A 446 -20.12 13.28 -33.66
CA PHE A 446 -20.37 14.37 -32.72
C PHE A 446 -19.37 15.51 -32.80
N GLY A 447 -18.41 15.42 -33.71
CA GLY A 447 -17.37 16.44 -33.89
C GLY A 447 -16.14 16.21 -33.03
N ASP A 448 -16.07 15.08 -32.30
CA ASP A 448 -14.94 14.70 -31.47
C ASP A 448 -13.91 13.90 -32.31
N PRO A 449 -12.61 13.99 -32.06
CA PRO A 449 -11.60 13.18 -32.73
C PRO A 449 -11.68 11.71 -32.24
N ASP A 450 -11.59 10.77 -33.18
CA ASP A 450 -11.42 9.34 -32.88
C ASP A 450 -9.95 8.88 -32.97
N THR A 451 -9.05 9.79 -33.26
CA THR A 451 -7.65 9.54 -33.60
C THR A 451 -6.81 10.71 -33.11
N PHE A 452 -5.72 10.43 -32.40
CA PHE A 452 -4.76 11.43 -31.93
C PHE A 452 -4.20 12.22 -33.14
N ARG A 453 -4.30 13.56 -33.06
CA ARG A 453 -3.95 14.49 -34.14
C ARG A 453 -4.71 14.24 -35.45
N GLY A 454 -5.79 13.51 -35.40
CA GLY A 454 -6.66 13.25 -36.55
C GLY A 454 -7.68 14.36 -36.82
N THR A 455 -8.74 13.99 -37.54
CA THR A 455 -9.87 14.89 -37.80
C THR A 455 -10.50 15.36 -36.50
N ASN A 456 -10.79 16.65 -36.40
CA ASN A 456 -11.35 17.33 -35.22
C ASN A 456 -10.44 17.42 -33.99
N TRP A 457 -9.20 16.99 -34.04
CA TRP A 457 -8.25 17.12 -32.96
C TRP A 457 -8.06 18.59 -32.55
N VAL A 458 -8.26 18.89 -31.26
CA VAL A 458 -7.95 20.21 -30.70
C VAL A 458 -6.51 20.20 -30.19
N VAL A 459 -5.72 21.14 -30.75
CA VAL A 459 -4.31 21.29 -30.37
C VAL A 459 -4.17 21.63 -28.91
N THR A 460 -3.28 20.95 -28.20
CA THR A 460 -3.02 21.13 -26.76
C THR A 460 -1.72 21.90 -26.49
N ALA A 461 -1.38 22.14 -25.25
CA ALA A 461 -0.11 22.77 -24.87
C ALA A 461 1.08 21.81 -25.10
N GLU A 462 0.87 20.51 -25.02
CA GLU A 462 1.91 19.48 -25.24
C GLU A 462 2.26 19.32 -26.73
N ASP A 463 1.28 19.44 -27.63
CA ASP A 463 1.49 19.22 -29.06
C ASP A 463 1.43 20.49 -29.91
N GLY A 464 1.30 21.65 -29.26
CA GLY A 464 1.26 22.96 -29.92
C GLY A 464 1.35 24.13 -28.94
N ASN A 465 0.61 25.21 -29.24
CA ASN A 465 0.65 26.46 -28.47
C ASN A 465 -0.74 26.83 -27.93
N CYS A 466 -1.46 25.87 -27.34
CA CYS A 466 -2.69 26.16 -26.63
C CYS A 466 -2.39 26.67 -25.23
N THR A 467 -3.09 27.73 -24.79
CA THR A 467 -3.15 28.16 -23.40
C THR A 467 -4.52 27.76 -22.86
N PRO A 468 -4.62 26.88 -21.86
CA PRO A 468 -5.90 26.41 -21.35
C PRO A 468 -6.75 27.52 -20.74
N THR A 469 -8.00 27.61 -21.20
CA THR A 469 -9.03 28.54 -20.70
C THR A 469 -10.41 27.88 -20.78
N SER A 470 -11.38 28.34 -20.02
CA SER A 470 -12.76 27.85 -20.13
C SER A 470 -13.38 28.09 -21.52
N THR A 471 -12.94 29.11 -22.26
CA THR A 471 -13.49 29.43 -23.59
C THR A 471 -12.96 28.53 -24.71
N ASN A 472 -11.84 27.82 -24.49
CA ASN A 472 -11.30 26.84 -25.43
C ASN A 472 -11.36 25.41 -24.87
N ASP A 473 -12.30 25.18 -23.95
CA ASP A 473 -12.50 23.88 -23.33
C ASP A 473 -11.20 23.34 -22.71
N TYR A 474 -10.44 24.22 -22.01
CA TYR A 474 -9.13 23.91 -21.41
C TYR A 474 -8.18 23.19 -22.35
N CYS A 475 -8.15 23.62 -23.62
CA CYS A 475 -7.47 22.98 -24.75
C CYS A 475 -8.11 21.64 -25.16
N GLY A 476 -9.46 21.62 -25.20
CA GLY A 476 -10.24 20.55 -25.81
C GLY A 476 -10.41 19.32 -24.95
N VAL A 477 -10.61 19.46 -23.62
CA VAL A 477 -10.74 18.28 -22.73
C VAL A 477 -11.92 17.41 -23.10
N HIS A 478 -13.10 17.98 -23.41
CA HIS A 478 -14.26 17.22 -23.84
C HIS A 478 -14.10 16.65 -25.25
N GLY A 479 -13.63 17.47 -26.23
CA GLY A 479 -13.45 17.00 -27.60
C GLY A 479 -12.43 15.89 -27.69
N ASN A 480 -11.20 16.11 -27.18
CA ASN A 480 -10.11 15.15 -27.26
C ASN A 480 -10.31 13.88 -26.42
N SER A 481 -11.30 13.84 -25.50
CA SER A 481 -11.74 12.62 -24.82
C SER A 481 -12.17 11.53 -25.80
N GLY A 482 -12.62 11.92 -26.99
CA GLY A 482 -12.99 11.01 -28.07
C GLY A 482 -11.92 10.01 -28.46
N VAL A 483 -10.63 10.37 -28.30
CA VAL A 483 -9.50 9.46 -28.55
C VAL A 483 -9.48 8.33 -27.50
N MET A 484 -9.67 8.67 -26.22
CA MET A 484 -9.74 7.70 -25.13
C MET A 484 -10.99 6.83 -25.23
N ASN A 485 -12.13 7.43 -25.56
CA ASN A 485 -13.40 6.77 -25.82
C ASN A 485 -13.27 5.74 -26.94
N ARG A 486 -12.66 6.13 -28.05
CA ARG A 486 -12.42 5.25 -29.21
C ARG A 486 -11.47 4.12 -28.87
N TRP A 487 -10.39 4.39 -28.13
CA TRP A 487 -9.47 3.38 -27.62
C TRP A 487 -10.20 2.31 -26.81
N PHE A 488 -11.03 2.71 -25.84
CA PHE A 488 -11.73 1.77 -24.97
C PHE A 488 -12.77 0.95 -25.74
N TYR A 489 -13.50 1.59 -26.68
CA TYR A 489 -14.44 0.87 -27.56
C TYR A 489 -13.73 -0.21 -28.37
N ILE A 490 -12.60 0.15 -29.03
CA ILE A 490 -11.84 -0.81 -29.85
C ILE A 490 -11.28 -1.94 -28.98
N LEU A 491 -10.75 -1.62 -27.82
CA LEU A 491 -10.24 -2.60 -26.85
C LEU A 491 -11.33 -3.58 -26.41
N THR A 492 -12.54 -3.08 -26.17
CA THR A 492 -13.67 -3.87 -25.68
C THR A 492 -14.34 -4.69 -26.76
N ALA A 493 -14.77 -4.04 -27.84
CA ALA A 493 -15.61 -4.63 -28.88
C ALA A 493 -14.80 -5.18 -30.08
N GLY A 494 -13.55 -4.71 -30.22
CA GLY A 494 -12.78 -4.93 -31.42
C GLY A 494 -13.19 -4.01 -32.58
N ALA A 495 -12.27 -3.74 -33.50
CA ALA A 495 -12.56 -3.04 -34.75
C ALA A 495 -11.44 -3.24 -35.77
N SER A 496 -11.78 -3.05 -37.04
CA SER A 496 -10.85 -2.99 -38.17
C SER A 496 -11.09 -1.75 -38.98
N GLY A 497 -10.03 -1.14 -39.52
CA GLY A 497 -10.17 0.06 -40.33
C GLY A 497 -8.84 0.76 -40.60
N THR A 498 -8.95 1.98 -41.07
CA THR A 498 -7.82 2.90 -41.25
C THR A 498 -8.11 4.13 -40.39
N ASN A 499 -7.18 4.55 -39.54
CA ASN A 499 -7.36 5.72 -38.67
C ASN A 499 -7.33 7.03 -39.45
N ASN A 500 -7.76 8.11 -38.81
CA ASN A 500 -7.88 9.45 -39.44
C ASN A 500 -6.66 10.35 -39.20
N ALA A 501 -5.53 9.77 -38.83
CA ALA A 501 -4.28 10.50 -38.66
C ALA A 501 -3.87 11.28 -39.93
N PRO A 502 -2.97 12.28 -39.83
CA PRO A 502 -2.37 12.89 -41.01
C PRO A 502 -1.86 11.83 -42.00
N ILE A 503 -1.97 12.08 -43.29
CA ILE A 503 -1.72 11.07 -44.34
C ILE A 503 -0.38 10.34 -44.19
N ALA A 504 0.65 11.03 -43.70
CA ALA A 504 1.98 10.44 -43.47
C ALA A 504 2.06 9.51 -42.22
N GLU A 505 1.09 9.59 -41.31
CA GLU A 505 1.01 8.84 -40.05
C GLU A 505 -0.15 7.83 -40.05
N ARG A 506 -0.92 7.77 -41.15
CA ARG A 506 -2.15 6.99 -41.25
C ARG A 506 -1.87 5.49 -41.32
N ASP A 507 -2.46 4.76 -40.40
CA ASP A 507 -2.28 3.31 -40.24
C ASP A 507 -3.59 2.54 -40.43
N THR A 508 -3.45 1.32 -40.96
CA THR A 508 -4.53 0.33 -41.00
C THR A 508 -4.39 -0.60 -39.83
N TYR A 509 -5.47 -0.84 -39.12
CA TYR A 509 -5.51 -1.67 -37.88
C TYR A 509 -6.55 -2.76 -37.97
N ASN A 510 -6.33 -3.82 -37.18
CA ASN A 510 -7.27 -4.90 -36.93
C ASN A 510 -7.11 -5.37 -35.49
N VAL A 511 -8.10 -5.11 -34.66
CA VAL A 511 -8.07 -5.44 -33.23
C VAL A 511 -9.21 -6.38 -32.90
N THR A 512 -8.90 -7.51 -32.28
CA THR A 512 -9.88 -8.40 -31.65
C THR A 512 -10.18 -7.86 -30.26
N GLY A 513 -11.44 -7.58 -29.95
CA GLY A 513 -11.86 -7.08 -28.63
C GLY A 513 -11.71 -8.14 -27.54
N ILE A 514 -11.48 -7.69 -26.32
CA ILE A 514 -11.29 -8.56 -25.14
C ILE A 514 -12.49 -8.57 -24.18
N GLY A 515 -13.56 -7.86 -24.52
CA GLY A 515 -14.78 -7.74 -23.68
C GLY A 515 -14.63 -6.70 -22.57
N MET A 516 -15.78 -6.21 -22.06
CA MET A 516 -15.84 -5.09 -21.12
C MET A 516 -15.21 -5.43 -19.77
N GLU A 517 -15.36 -6.64 -19.30
CA GLU A 517 -14.78 -7.10 -18.03
C GLU A 517 -13.25 -6.94 -17.99
N LYS A 518 -12.53 -7.36 -19.03
CA LYS A 518 -11.06 -7.25 -19.10
C LYS A 518 -10.62 -5.82 -19.41
N SER A 519 -11.33 -5.13 -20.30
CA SER A 519 -10.99 -3.75 -20.68
C SER A 519 -11.14 -2.80 -19.51
N SER A 520 -12.21 -2.92 -18.72
CA SER A 520 -12.45 -2.07 -17.55
C SER A 520 -11.42 -2.33 -16.44
N ARG A 521 -10.98 -3.58 -16.25
CA ARG A 521 -9.88 -3.89 -15.31
C ARG A 521 -8.58 -3.20 -15.70
N ILE A 522 -8.24 -3.25 -17.00
CA ILE A 522 -7.04 -2.57 -17.50
C ILE A 522 -7.18 -1.05 -17.30
N ALA A 523 -8.33 -0.46 -17.61
CA ALA A 523 -8.59 0.96 -17.43
C ALA A 523 -8.52 1.37 -15.95
N TYR A 524 -9.10 0.57 -15.04
CA TYR A 524 -9.12 0.89 -13.62
C TYR A 524 -7.73 0.86 -12.99
N TYR A 525 -6.98 -0.22 -13.21
CA TYR A 525 -5.64 -0.32 -12.63
C TYR A 525 -4.67 0.68 -13.29
N LEU A 526 -4.87 1.02 -14.57
CA LEU A 526 -4.16 2.12 -15.21
C LEU A 526 -4.39 3.45 -14.45
N GLU A 527 -5.65 3.81 -14.22
CA GLU A 527 -6.04 5.06 -13.57
C GLU A 527 -5.60 5.08 -12.10
N ARG A 528 -5.87 4.00 -11.34
CA ARG A 528 -5.60 3.95 -9.91
C ARG A 528 -4.12 3.83 -9.58
N ASP A 529 -3.38 2.99 -10.31
CA ASP A 529 -2.08 2.50 -9.86
C ASP A 529 -0.88 3.06 -10.65
N TYR A 530 -1.09 3.70 -11.81
CA TYR A 530 0.03 4.13 -12.67
C TYR A 530 0.00 5.60 -13.07
N LEU A 531 -1.17 6.16 -13.36
CA LEU A 531 -1.24 7.55 -13.83
C LEU A 531 -1.01 8.55 -12.70
N THR A 532 -0.42 9.69 -13.05
CA THR A 532 -0.17 10.85 -12.19
C THR A 532 -0.87 12.09 -12.76
N PRO A 533 -0.95 13.21 -12.01
CA PRO A 533 -1.77 14.36 -12.41
C PRO A 533 -1.53 14.92 -13.81
N ASN A 534 -0.30 14.88 -14.32
CA ASN A 534 0.03 15.38 -15.64
C ASN A 534 0.29 14.27 -16.67
N SER A 535 -0.12 13.04 -16.41
CA SER A 535 -0.02 11.95 -17.39
C SER A 535 -0.72 12.30 -18.70
N ASN A 536 -0.17 11.84 -19.81
CA ASN A 536 -0.69 12.06 -21.15
C ASN A 536 -1.08 10.73 -21.84
N PHE A 537 -1.57 10.76 -23.06
CA PHE A 537 -1.96 9.55 -23.80
C PHE A 537 -0.82 8.56 -24.03
N PHE A 538 0.44 9.02 -24.12
CA PHE A 538 1.59 8.14 -24.28
C PHE A 538 1.89 7.39 -22.96
N ASP A 539 1.79 8.07 -21.83
CA ASP A 539 1.87 7.46 -20.51
C ASP A 539 0.77 6.40 -20.35
N ALA A 540 -0.49 6.74 -20.69
CA ALA A 540 -1.61 5.83 -20.64
C ALA A 540 -1.39 4.58 -21.50
N ARG A 541 -0.81 4.72 -22.70
CA ARG A 541 -0.42 3.58 -23.52
C ARG A 541 0.61 2.69 -22.81
N ILE A 542 1.72 3.29 -22.36
CA ILE A 542 2.82 2.54 -21.74
C ILE A 542 2.31 1.77 -20.54
N PHE A 543 1.59 2.46 -19.66
CA PHE A 543 1.13 1.87 -18.42
C PHE A 543 -0.04 0.89 -18.59
N SER A 544 -0.96 1.10 -19.53
CA SER A 544 -2.01 0.12 -19.81
C SER A 544 -1.47 -1.20 -20.37
N VAL A 545 -0.40 -1.12 -21.19
CA VAL A 545 0.32 -2.31 -21.65
C VAL A 545 1.01 -3.01 -20.47
N GLU A 546 1.60 -2.25 -19.55
CA GLU A 546 2.20 -2.80 -18.33
C GLU A 546 1.15 -3.47 -17.43
N VAL A 547 0.01 -2.84 -17.20
CA VAL A 547 -1.12 -3.42 -16.48
C VAL A 547 -1.56 -4.74 -17.13
N ALA A 548 -1.73 -4.74 -18.46
CA ALA A 548 -2.11 -5.95 -19.18
C ALA A 548 -1.05 -7.07 -19.09
N ASN A 549 0.24 -6.73 -19.12
CA ASN A 549 1.33 -7.68 -18.90
C ASN A 549 1.27 -8.32 -17.51
N ASN A 550 0.96 -7.52 -16.48
CA ASN A 550 0.91 -7.99 -15.09
C ASN A 550 -0.32 -8.84 -14.82
N LEU A 551 -1.49 -8.45 -15.33
CA LEU A 551 -2.75 -9.17 -15.14
C LEU A 551 -2.85 -10.45 -15.96
N TYR A 552 -2.24 -10.49 -17.16
CA TYR A 552 -2.43 -11.55 -18.12
C TYR A 552 -1.08 -12.16 -18.54
N CYS A 553 -0.70 -11.96 -19.78
CA CYS A 553 0.56 -12.51 -20.31
C CYS A 553 1.07 -11.64 -21.45
N SER A 554 2.34 -11.36 -21.50
CA SER A 554 2.96 -10.43 -22.46
C SER A 554 2.74 -10.79 -23.93
N SER A 555 2.50 -12.04 -24.25
CA SER A 555 2.12 -12.50 -25.60
C SER A 555 0.64 -12.91 -25.71
N GLY A 556 -0.15 -12.62 -24.67
CA GLY A 556 -1.58 -12.95 -24.61
C GLY A 556 -2.43 -11.98 -25.47
N PRO A 557 -3.66 -12.41 -25.80
CA PRO A 557 -4.58 -11.62 -26.62
C PRO A 557 -4.90 -10.26 -26.00
N GLU A 558 -4.85 -10.14 -24.67
CA GLU A 558 -5.13 -8.90 -23.92
C GLU A 558 -4.05 -7.84 -24.19
N VAL A 559 -2.78 -8.22 -24.11
CA VAL A 559 -1.65 -7.32 -24.38
C VAL A 559 -1.60 -6.91 -25.84
N VAL A 560 -1.87 -7.87 -26.74
CA VAL A 560 -1.99 -7.60 -28.18
C VAL A 560 -3.12 -6.59 -28.44
N ALA A 561 -4.30 -6.80 -27.83
CA ALA A 561 -5.46 -5.93 -28.00
C ALA A 561 -5.20 -4.52 -27.45
N VAL A 562 -4.65 -4.38 -26.24
CA VAL A 562 -4.33 -3.07 -25.64
C VAL A 562 -3.33 -2.32 -26.53
N THR A 563 -2.25 -2.98 -26.93
CA THR A 563 -1.20 -2.35 -27.77
C THR A 563 -1.76 -1.89 -29.10
N ASN A 564 -2.56 -2.74 -29.77
CA ASN A 564 -3.12 -2.45 -31.08
C ASN A 564 -4.31 -1.49 -31.04
N SER A 565 -5.04 -1.41 -29.91
CA SER A 565 -6.11 -0.39 -29.77
C SER A 565 -5.54 1.03 -29.63
N TRP A 566 -4.39 1.20 -28.95
CA TRP A 566 -3.68 2.47 -28.95
C TRP A 566 -3.10 2.82 -30.32
N PHE A 567 -2.53 1.83 -31.03
CA PHE A 567 -2.07 2.01 -32.40
C PHE A 567 -3.22 2.42 -33.32
N ALA A 568 -4.40 1.86 -33.16
CA ALA A 568 -5.59 2.19 -33.95
C ALA A 568 -6.00 3.66 -33.79
N VAL A 569 -5.75 4.29 -32.65
CA VAL A 569 -6.00 5.73 -32.41
C VAL A 569 -4.75 6.61 -32.61
N ASN A 570 -3.74 6.12 -33.35
CA ASN A 570 -2.49 6.78 -33.71
C ASN A 570 -1.55 7.07 -32.53
N ILE A 571 -1.53 6.23 -31.51
CA ILE A 571 -0.61 6.36 -30.38
C ILE A 571 0.32 5.15 -30.33
N GLY A 572 1.60 5.38 -30.65
CA GLY A 572 2.66 4.37 -30.69
C GLY A 572 2.58 3.43 -31.89
N ILE A 573 3.18 2.25 -31.77
CA ILE A 573 3.26 1.25 -32.87
C ILE A 573 2.39 0.03 -32.55
N ASN A 574 2.10 -0.78 -33.57
CA ASN A 574 1.41 -2.06 -33.40
C ASN A 574 2.25 -3.07 -32.60
N TYR A 575 1.56 -4.07 -32.03
CA TYR A 575 2.22 -5.13 -31.30
C TYR A 575 3.19 -5.92 -32.18
N ALA A 576 4.42 -6.08 -31.69
CA ALA A 576 5.44 -6.91 -32.31
C ALA A 576 5.70 -8.12 -31.40
N PRO A 577 5.32 -9.35 -31.82
CA PRO A 577 5.47 -10.53 -30.95
C PRO A 577 6.93 -10.93 -30.76
N ALA A 578 7.31 -11.27 -29.53
CA ALA A 578 8.48 -12.09 -29.29
C ALA A 578 8.18 -13.52 -29.78
N LEU A 579 9.03 -14.07 -30.67
CA LEU A 579 8.83 -15.43 -31.13
C LEU A 579 9.18 -16.45 -30.04
N ASN A 580 10.32 -16.29 -29.41
CA ASN A 580 10.83 -17.13 -28.33
C ASN A 580 11.20 -16.24 -27.14
N ASP A 581 10.66 -16.54 -25.98
CA ASP A 581 10.94 -15.85 -24.73
C ASP A 581 10.55 -16.80 -23.59
N VAL A 582 11.51 -17.18 -22.76
CA VAL A 582 11.28 -17.96 -21.54
C VAL A 582 11.59 -17.09 -20.33
N SER A 583 10.65 -16.92 -19.46
CA SER A 583 10.86 -16.22 -18.17
C SER A 583 10.99 -17.25 -17.04
N LEU A 584 11.95 -17.08 -16.14
CA LEU A 584 12.00 -17.81 -14.88
C LEU A 584 10.99 -17.17 -13.91
N ASP A 585 9.82 -17.81 -13.76
CA ASP A 585 8.65 -17.20 -13.11
C ASP A 585 8.79 -17.23 -11.58
N ASN A 586 9.02 -18.41 -10.99
CA ASN A 586 9.13 -18.55 -9.54
C ASN A 586 10.10 -19.66 -9.13
N ILE A 587 10.79 -19.39 -8.03
CA ILE A 587 11.51 -20.41 -7.23
C ILE A 587 10.91 -20.29 -5.84
N PRO A 588 10.04 -21.23 -5.41
CA PRO A 588 9.50 -21.20 -4.05
C PRO A 588 10.63 -21.11 -3.04
N ALA A 589 10.54 -20.16 -2.12
CA ALA A 589 11.54 -19.99 -1.08
C ALA A 589 11.71 -21.30 -0.29
N ASN A 590 12.95 -21.76 -0.19
CA ASN A 590 13.27 -22.89 0.66
C ASN A 590 13.57 -22.36 2.08
N ASN A 591 12.52 -22.12 2.84
CA ASN A 591 12.62 -21.60 4.22
C ASN A 591 13.07 -22.67 5.23
N SER A 592 13.27 -23.92 4.79
CA SER A 592 13.64 -25.02 5.67
C SER A 592 15.11 -24.93 6.07
N ILE A 593 15.37 -24.83 7.37
CA ILE A 593 16.70 -24.79 7.99
C ILE A 593 16.95 -26.12 8.74
N ASN A 594 16.75 -27.24 8.05
CA ASN A 594 16.92 -28.55 8.65
C ASN A 594 18.41 -28.91 8.81
N CYS A 595 18.78 -29.51 9.94
CA CYS A 595 20.12 -29.99 10.18
C CYS A 595 20.40 -31.32 9.49
N GLY A 596 21.65 -31.48 9.03
CA GLY A 596 22.14 -32.75 8.44
C GLY A 596 21.61 -33.04 7.03
N VAL A 597 20.98 -32.10 6.37
CA VAL A 597 20.49 -32.25 4.99
C VAL A 597 21.66 -32.19 4.01
N THR A 598 21.87 -33.24 3.27
CA THR A 598 22.95 -33.37 2.26
C THR A 598 22.52 -33.05 0.85
N SER A 599 21.22 -32.88 0.61
CA SER A 599 20.66 -32.43 -0.66
C SER A 599 19.29 -31.78 -0.47
N ILE A 600 18.94 -30.86 -1.36
CA ILE A 600 17.62 -30.24 -1.48
C ILE A 600 17.06 -30.45 -2.88
N SER A 601 15.76 -30.37 -3.05
CA SER A 601 15.12 -30.60 -4.34
C SER A 601 14.12 -29.49 -4.68
N PRO A 602 14.59 -28.25 -4.91
CA PRO A 602 13.72 -27.15 -5.30
C PRO A 602 13.01 -27.44 -6.62
N ILE A 603 11.80 -26.92 -6.77
CA ILE A 603 11.08 -26.89 -8.03
C ILE A 603 11.17 -25.47 -8.57
N ILE A 604 11.67 -25.31 -9.79
CA ILE A 604 11.62 -24.03 -10.51
C ILE A 604 10.44 -24.03 -11.47
N TYR A 605 9.82 -22.87 -11.61
CA TYR A 605 8.75 -22.63 -12.57
C TYR A 605 9.22 -21.62 -13.61
N PHE A 606 8.97 -21.92 -14.87
CA PHE A 606 9.32 -21.05 -15.99
C PHE A 606 8.15 -20.94 -16.97
N LYS A 607 7.94 -19.75 -17.52
CA LYS A 607 6.78 -19.42 -18.34
C LYS A 607 7.21 -19.10 -19.77
N ASN A 608 6.43 -19.55 -20.74
CA ASN A 608 6.60 -19.15 -22.14
C ASN A 608 5.93 -17.81 -22.39
N LEU A 609 6.72 -16.76 -22.57
CA LEU A 609 6.26 -15.42 -22.92
C LEU A 609 6.38 -15.15 -24.44
N GLY A 610 6.89 -16.11 -25.21
CA GLY A 610 6.95 -16.07 -26.67
C GLY A 610 5.68 -16.62 -27.33
N THR A 611 5.56 -16.43 -28.65
CA THR A 611 4.41 -16.92 -29.45
C THR A 611 4.63 -18.34 -29.99
N ASN A 612 5.89 -18.82 -30.03
CA ASN A 612 6.21 -20.20 -30.40
C ASN A 612 6.09 -21.12 -29.18
N ASN A 613 5.64 -22.35 -29.37
CA ASN A 613 5.71 -23.36 -28.32
C ASN A 613 7.16 -23.63 -27.96
N ILE A 614 7.49 -23.64 -26.68
CA ILE A 614 8.80 -24.02 -26.17
C ILE A 614 8.81 -25.54 -25.93
N THR A 615 9.71 -26.24 -26.65
CA THR A 615 9.87 -27.68 -26.51
C THR A 615 11.12 -28.08 -25.72
N THR A 616 12.06 -27.17 -25.55
CA THR A 616 13.33 -27.41 -24.85
C THR A 616 13.72 -26.17 -24.09
N VAL A 617 14.06 -26.29 -22.80
CA VAL A 617 14.63 -25.24 -21.97
C VAL A 617 15.96 -25.72 -21.40
N ASN A 618 17.05 -25.00 -21.68
CA ASN A 618 18.31 -25.24 -20.98
C ASN A 618 18.24 -24.53 -19.62
N ILE A 619 18.46 -25.28 -18.56
CA ILE A 619 18.46 -24.82 -17.18
C ILE A 619 19.89 -24.92 -16.65
N THR A 620 20.42 -23.84 -16.14
CA THR A 620 21.75 -23.78 -15.53
C THR A 620 21.62 -23.28 -14.11
N TYR A 621 22.35 -23.87 -13.17
CA TYR A 621 22.40 -23.37 -11.80
C TYR A 621 23.84 -23.44 -11.24
N ASN A 622 24.11 -22.56 -10.29
CA ASN A 622 25.32 -22.58 -9.47
C ASN A 622 25.03 -22.15 -8.04
N ILE A 623 25.92 -22.48 -7.13
CA ILE A 623 25.88 -22.05 -5.74
C ILE A 623 27.01 -21.03 -5.55
N ASP A 624 26.71 -19.88 -4.94
CA ASP A 624 27.64 -18.78 -4.63
C ASP A 624 28.50 -18.30 -5.83
N GLY A 625 27.91 -18.34 -7.03
CA GLY A 625 28.63 -18.01 -8.26
C GLY A 625 29.72 -19.01 -8.68
N GLY A 626 29.73 -20.21 -8.10
CA GLY A 626 30.68 -21.29 -8.41
C GLY A 626 30.41 -21.96 -9.76
N THR A 627 30.85 -23.21 -9.90
CA THR A 627 30.72 -23.96 -11.16
C THR A 627 29.26 -24.19 -11.56
N ASN A 628 28.93 -23.87 -12.81
CA ASN A 628 27.60 -24.10 -13.37
C ASN A 628 27.33 -25.59 -13.58
N THR A 629 26.17 -26.03 -13.13
CA THR A 629 25.57 -27.34 -13.48
C THR A 629 24.43 -27.10 -14.44
N SER A 630 24.37 -27.86 -15.53
CA SER A 630 23.35 -27.69 -16.56
C SER A 630 22.51 -28.96 -16.73
N LEU A 631 21.24 -28.74 -17.03
CA LEU A 631 20.28 -29.77 -17.40
C LEU A 631 19.35 -29.28 -18.49
N VAL A 632 18.72 -30.21 -19.22
CA VAL A 632 17.79 -29.85 -20.29
C VAL A 632 16.40 -30.35 -19.91
N TRP A 633 15.46 -29.44 -19.86
CA TRP A 633 14.04 -29.79 -19.79
C TRP A 633 13.50 -30.03 -21.21
N ASN A 634 12.68 -31.03 -21.39
CA ASN A 634 12.00 -31.34 -22.64
C ASN A 634 10.50 -31.52 -22.39
N GLY A 635 9.70 -30.88 -23.21
CA GLY A 635 8.24 -30.92 -23.10
C GLY A 635 7.56 -30.14 -24.20
N ASN A 636 6.42 -29.54 -23.91
CA ASN A 636 5.73 -28.60 -24.80
C ASN A 636 4.98 -27.57 -23.97
N ILE A 637 5.47 -26.33 -23.95
CA ILE A 637 4.86 -25.20 -23.26
C ILE A 637 4.29 -24.27 -24.31
N ALA A 638 2.98 -24.21 -24.39
CA ALA A 638 2.28 -23.24 -25.25
C ALA A 638 2.51 -21.81 -24.76
N THR A 639 2.25 -20.84 -25.63
CA THR A 639 2.23 -19.40 -25.27
C THR A 639 1.47 -19.18 -23.98
N CYS A 640 2.05 -18.43 -23.05
CA CYS A 640 1.52 -18.08 -21.72
C CYS A 640 1.38 -19.25 -20.73
N ALA A 641 1.75 -20.46 -21.11
CA ALA A 641 1.75 -21.61 -20.20
C ALA A 641 3.05 -21.67 -19.38
N THR A 642 2.98 -22.34 -18.24
CA THR A 642 4.09 -22.53 -17.30
C THR A 642 4.58 -23.98 -17.38
N GLY A 643 5.90 -24.17 -17.45
CA GLY A 643 6.58 -25.44 -17.22
C GLY A 643 7.21 -25.47 -15.84
N SER A 644 7.60 -26.64 -15.37
CA SER A 644 8.32 -26.80 -14.11
C SER A 644 9.38 -27.89 -14.20
N GLN A 645 10.41 -27.75 -13.36
CA GLN A 645 11.47 -28.77 -13.20
C GLN A 645 11.88 -28.87 -11.74
N GLN A 646 11.84 -30.05 -11.20
CA GLN A 646 12.50 -30.35 -9.93
C GLN A 646 13.98 -30.60 -10.17
N ILE A 647 14.82 -30.00 -9.35
CA ILE A 647 16.28 -30.03 -9.47
C ILE A 647 16.86 -30.52 -8.14
N THR A 648 17.69 -31.60 -8.19
CA THR A 648 18.39 -32.05 -6.99
C THR A 648 19.72 -31.30 -6.88
N VAL A 649 19.88 -30.56 -5.80
CA VAL A 649 21.09 -29.77 -5.48
C VAL A 649 21.79 -30.45 -4.31
N ASN A 650 23.03 -30.86 -4.52
CA ASN A 650 23.87 -31.45 -3.47
C ASN A 650 24.43 -30.35 -2.56
N THR A 651 24.19 -30.48 -1.26
CA THR A 651 24.64 -29.54 -0.24
C THR A 651 25.70 -30.12 0.71
N ALA A 652 26.05 -31.40 0.55
CA ALA A 652 26.93 -32.13 1.48
C ALA A 652 28.35 -31.55 1.64
N ALA A 653 28.85 -30.82 0.63
CA ALA A 653 30.20 -30.24 0.64
C ALA A 653 30.18 -28.76 1.06
N LEU A 654 29.01 -28.18 1.32
CA LEU A 654 28.88 -26.77 1.71
C LEU A 654 29.15 -26.60 3.21
N SER A 655 29.70 -25.46 3.57
CA SER A 655 29.88 -25.06 4.97
C SER A 655 28.54 -24.76 5.64
N VAL A 656 28.50 -24.77 6.97
CA VAL A 656 27.36 -24.20 7.71
C VAL A 656 27.22 -22.72 7.39
N GLY A 657 26.03 -22.29 7.04
CA GLY A 657 25.73 -20.91 6.68
C GLY A 657 24.65 -20.76 5.62
N THR A 658 24.53 -19.55 5.13
CA THR A 658 23.66 -19.17 4.03
C THR A 658 24.45 -19.21 2.73
N HIS A 659 23.86 -19.82 1.72
CA HIS A 659 24.38 -19.88 0.37
C HIS A 659 23.36 -19.37 -0.62
N ILE A 660 23.78 -18.85 -1.76
CA ILE A 660 22.91 -18.35 -2.82
C ILE A 660 22.88 -19.35 -3.96
N LEU A 661 21.69 -19.86 -4.27
CA LEU A 661 21.45 -20.72 -5.41
C LEU A 661 20.90 -19.86 -6.56
N ASN A 662 21.69 -19.71 -7.61
CA ASN A 662 21.33 -18.96 -8.81
C ASN A 662 20.86 -19.92 -9.89
N PHE A 663 19.73 -19.60 -10.53
CA PHE A 663 19.19 -20.34 -11.68
C PHE A 663 19.10 -19.43 -12.88
N THR A 664 19.40 -20.00 -14.05
CA THR A 664 19.20 -19.36 -15.35
C THR A 664 18.51 -20.32 -16.29
N THR A 665 17.47 -19.86 -16.97
CA THR A 665 16.78 -20.58 -18.04
C THR A 665 17.12 -19.95 -19.39
N THR A 666 17.28 -20.76 -20.45
CA THR A 666 17.50 -20.24 -21.81
C THR A 666 16.82 -21.09 -22.85
N VAL A 667 16.29 -20.44 -23.90
CA VAL A 667 15.80 -21.06 -25.12
C VAL A 667 16.48 -20.43 -26.33
N GLN A 668 16.55 -21.16 -27.43
CA GLN A 668 17.18 -20.63 -28.64
C GLN A 668 16.36 -19.43 -29.20
N GLY A 669 17.02 -18.32 -29.42
CA GLY A 669 16.40 -17.12 -29.99
C GLY A 669 15.58 -16.31 -28.98
N ASP A 670 15.82 -16.51 -27.69
CA ASP A 670 15.27 -15.67 -26.64
C ASP A 670 15.71 -14.23 -26.80
N VAL A 671 14.75 -13.32 -26.74
CA VAL A 671 14.99 -11.89 -26.99
C VAL A 671 15.06 -11.07 -25.71
N PHE A 672 14.68 -11.66 -24.53
CA PHE A 672 14.61 -10.97 -23.23
C PHE A 672 15.34 -11.74 -22.13
N SER A 673 16.65 -11.91 -22.26
CA SER A 673 17.47 -12.67 -21.31
C SER A 673 17.50 -12.10 -19.87
N SER A 674 17.02 -10.90 -19.64
CA SER A 674 16.95 -10.29 -18.30
C SER A 674 15.91 -10.95 -17.38
N ASN A 675 14.86 -11.57 -17.94
CA ASN A 675 13.82 -12.28 -17.18
C ASN A 675 14.16 -13.75 -16.89
N ASN A 676 15.34 -14.21 -17.31
CA ASN A 676 15.78 -15.61 -17.27
C ASN A 676 16.52 -16.01 -16.00
N LEU A 677 16.91 -15.06 -15.15
CA LEU A 677 17.73 -15.28 -13.96
C LEU A 677 16.89 -15.05 -12.70
N LYS A 678 16.97 -15.99 -11.74
CA LYS A 678 16.51 -15.78 -10.35
C LYS A 678 17.42 -16.46 -9.36
N SER A 679 17.48 -15.90 -8.15
CA SER A 679 18.27 -16.41 -7.04
C SER A 679 17.36 -16.68 -5.84
N THR A 680 17.78 -17.65 -5.01
CA THR A 680 17.15 -17.94 -3.72
C THR A 680 18.21 -18.32 -2.69
N TYR A 681 17.89 -18.17 -1.40
CA TYR A 681 18.74 -18.71 -0.35
C TYR A 681 18.60 -20.22 -0.22
N ILE A 682 19.70 -20.88 0.10
CA ILE A 682 19.74 -22.20 0.69
C ILE A 682 20.49 -22.16 2.02
N PHE A 683 19.99 -22.90 3.00
CA PHE A 683 20.53 -22.90 4.34
C PHE A 683 21.16 -24.27 4.63
N VAL A 684 22.43 -24.25 5.02
CA VAL A 684 23.15 -25.45 5.47
C VAL A 684 23.34 -25.36 6.96
N ASN A 685 22.83 -26.32 7.72
CA ASN A 685 22.88 -26.33 9.17
C ASN A 685 23.34 -27.67 9.72
N GLN A 686 23.81 -27.68 10.97
CA GLN A 686 24.30 -28.85 11.68
C GLN A 686 23.71 -28.93 13.07
N GLN A 687 23.67 -30.16 13.60
CA GLN A 687 23.31 -30.42 14.99
C GLN A 687 24.36 -29.81 15.94
N ALA A 688 23.91 -29.10 16.97
CA ALA A 688 24.74 -28.63 18.06
C ALA A 688 24.67 -29.60 19.25
N THR A 689 25.69 -29.56 20.10
CA THR A 689 25.76 -30.33 21.34
C THR A 689 25.33 -29.46 22.50
N VAL A 690 24.43 -29.95 23.35
CA VAL A 690 24.06 -29.30 24.61
C VAL A 690 25.26 -29.27 25.55
N ASN A 691 25.41 -28.25 26.39
CA ASN A 691 26.52 -27.97 27.28
C ASN A 691 27.85 -27.61 26.58
N GLN A 692 27.81 -27.29 25.29
CA GLN A 692 28.97 -26.79 24.55
C GLN A 692 28.74 -25.33 24.20
N VAL A 693 29.62 -24.46 24.73
CA VAL A 693 29.58 -23.03 24.41
C VAL A 693 30.09 -22.82 22.98
N ASN A 694 29.32 -22.05 22.20
CA ASN A 694 29.75 -21.53 20.91
C ASN A 694 30.24 -20.08 21.09
N GLY A 695 31.56 -19.91 21.13
CA GLY A 695 32.21 -18.59 21.29
C GLY A 695 32.58 -17.92 19.97
N PHE A 696 32.16 -18.49 18.84
CA PHE A 696 32.35 -17.92 17.48
C PHE A 696 33.80 -17.68 17.04
N ASP A 697 34.78 -18.25 17.70
CA ASP A 697 36.19 -18.00 17.45
C ASP A 697 36.72 -18.64 16.17
N THR A 698 36.10 -19.72 15.70
CA THR A 698 36.54 -20.47 14.54
C THR A 698 35.49 -20.52 13.41
N ALA A 699 35.90 -20.84 12.20
CA ALA A 699 34.98 -21.06 11.10
C ALA A 699 34.06 -22.26 11.35
N ALA A 700 34.43 -23.20 12.25
CA ALA A 700 33.54 -24.29 12.67
C ALA A 700 32.36 -23.80 13.52
N ASP A 701 32.39 -22.58 14.01
CA ASP A 701 31.38 -21.99 14.86
C ASP A 701 30.35 -21.16 14.07
N ASN A 702 30.42 -21.17 12.75
CA ASN A 702 29.52 -20.42 11.89
C ASN A 702 28.05 -20.76 12.15
N LEU A 703 27.23 -19.72 12.08
CA LEU A 703 25.77 -19.76 12.12
C LEU A 703 25.19 -19.32 10.77
N ILE A 704 23.87 -19.48 10.61
CA ILE A 704 23.17 -18.98 9.43
C ILE A 704 22.84 -17.50 9.61
N THR A 705 23.29 -16.68 8.68
CA THR A 705 23.01 -15.24 8.67
C THR A 705 22.45 -14.82 7.32
N PHE A 706 21.37 -14.07 7.30
CA PHE A 706 20.78 -13.55 6.06
C PHE A 706 19.93 -12.32 6.34
N ASN A 707 19.79 -11.47 5.34
CA ASN A 707 18.82 -10.40 5.35
C ASN A 707 17.49 -10.90 4.77
N GLU A 708 16.40 -10.21 5.02
CA GLU A 708 15.10 -10.55 4.42
C GLU A 708 15.18 -10.53 2.89
N GLU A 709 15.92 -9.61 2.32
CA GLU A 709 16.26 -9.55 0.91
C GLU A 709 17.47 -10.46 0.57
N VAL A 710 17.39 -11.17 -0.56
CA VAL A 710 18.51 -11.99 -1.04
C VAL A 710 19.67 -11.10 -1.45
N SER A 711 20.77 -11.18 -0.70
CA SER A 711 21.99 -10.41 -0.93
C SER A 711 23.26 -11.22 -0.66
N ASN A 712 24.35 -10.83 -1.30
CA ASN A 712 25.68 -11.45 -1.11
C ASN A 712 26.34 -11.08 0.23
N SER A 713 25.73 -10.20 1.01
CA SER A 713 26.24 -9.79 2.32
C SER A 713 25.11 -9.79 3.35
N SER A 714 25.35 -10.34 4.53
CA SER A 714 24.46 -10.27 5.67
C SER A 714 24.88 -9.14 6.60
N LEU A 715 23.91 -8.50 7.25
CA LEU A 715 24.16 -7.55 8.33
C LEU A 715 24.90 -8.22 9.49
N TRP A 716 24.48 -9.44 9.88
CA TRP A 716 25.17 -10.20 10.92
C TRP A 716 26.51 -10.74 10.42
N GLN A 717 27.59 -10.23 10.99
CA GLN A 717 28.96 -10.58 10.64
C GLN A 717 29.69 -11.20 11.81
N ARG A 718 30.49 -12.23 11.56
CA ARG A 718 31.35 -12.87 12.55
C ARG A 718 32.75 -12.27 12.51
N GLY A 719 33.26 -11.80 13.63
CA GLY A 719 34.61 -11.23 13.74
C GLY A 719 34.82 -10.43 15.01
N ILE A 720 35.93 -9.72 15.05
CA ILE A 720 36.25 -8.81 16.15
C ILE A 720 35.55 -7.48 15.90
N ILE A 721 34.76 -7.06 16.86
CA ILE A 721 33.99 -5.80 16.78
C ILE A 721 34.91 -4.59 17.08
N ASN A 722 34.73 -3.53 16.31
CA ASN A 722 35.44 -2.25 16.48
C ASN A 722 34.48 -1.09 16.21
N LYS A 723 33.62 -0.79 17.17
CA LYS A 723 32.60 0.26 17.11
C LYS A 723 32.74 1.23 18.27
N THR A 724 32.10 2.38 18.20
CA THR A 724 32.26 3.48 19.15
C THR A 724 31.79 3.11 20.55
N ASN A 725 30.57 2.56 20.66
CA ASN A 725 29.95 2.25 21.96
C ASN A 725 30.10 0.77 22.36
N LEU A 726 30.25 -0.15 21.42
CA LEU A 726 30.28 -1.59 21.66
C LEU A 726 31.68 -2.19 21.75
N THR A 727 32.73 -1.55 21.25
CA THR A 727 34.11 -2.07 21.24
C THR A 727 34.61 -2.42 22.62
N SER A 728 34.33 -1.60 23.62
CA SER A 728 34.77 -1.80 25.01
C SER A 728 34.07 -2.95 25.72
N ALA A 729 33.00 -3.47 25.17
CA ALA A 729 32.19 -4.56 25.75
C ALA A 729 32.85 -5.94 25.51
N VAL A 730 33.76 -6.05 24.55
CA VAL A 730 34.52 -7.31 24.24
C VAL A 730 35.92 -7.25 24.86
N ALA A 731 36.00 -7.63 26.12
CA ALA A 731 37.22 -7.46 26.90
C ALA A 731 38.40 -8.37 26.48
N ASP A 732 38.14 -9.45 25.75
CA ASP A 732 39.12 -10.52 25.45
C ASP A 732 39.55 -10.55 23.96
N ASN A 733 39.03 -9.64 23.11
CA ASN A 733 39.26 -9.63 21.66
C ASN A 733 38.81 -10.92 20.96
N SER A 734 37.88 -11.68 21.51
CA SER A 734 37.26 -12.83 20.86
C SER A 734 36.38 -12.41 19.69
N ASN A 735 36.08 -13.32 18.78
CA ASN A 735 35.09 -13.09 17.74
C ASN A 735 33.69 -13.10 18.32
N VAL A 736 32.83 -12.31 17.74
CA VAL A 736 31.40 -12.24 18.05
C VAL A 736 30.56 -12.33 16.77
N TYR A 737 29.25 -12.49 16.86
CA TYR A 737 28.35 -12.09 15.79
C TYR A 737 27.78 -10.71 16.09
N ALA A 738 27.99 -9.76 15.17
CA ALA A 738 27.51 -8.39 15.31
C ALA A 738 26.74 -7.90 14.09
N THR A 739 25.86 -6.92 14.29
CA THR A 739 25.16 -6.18 13.23
C THR A 739 26.13 -5.19 12.57
N GLY A 740 27.05 -5.71 11.75
CA GLY A 740 28.24 -5.04 11.27
C GLY A 740 29.39 -5.02 12.30
N LEU A 741 30.63 -5.09 11.84
CA LEU A 741 31.83 -5.12 12.72
C LEU A 741 32.44 -3.75 12.99
N THR A 742 32.21 -2.77 12.10
CA THR A 742 32.85 -1.46 12.13
C THR A 742 31.90 -0.28 12.02
N ASP A 743 30.86 -0.41 11.22
CA ASP A 743 29.96 0.69 10.91
C ASP A 743 28.64 0.54 11.69
N PRO A 744 27.90 1.63 11.95
CA PRO A 744 26.51 1.54 12.41
C PRO A 744 25.65 0.65 11.49
N TYR A 745 24.58 0.08 12.03
CA TYR A 745 23.65 -0.67 11.20
C TYR A 745 22.92 0.28 10.21
N PRO A 746 22.49 -0.20 9.04
CA PRO A 746 21.74 0.61 8.06
C PRO A 746 20.28 0.78 8.45
N ASP A 747 19.62 1.78 7.87
CA ASP A 747 18.17 1.98 7.93
C ASP A 747 17.39 0.83 7.27
N ASP A 748 16.11 0.70 7.58
CA ASP A 748 15.13 -0.19 6.95
C ASP A 748 15.64 -1.61 6.69
N THR A 749 16.33 -2.16 7.67
CA THR A 749 16.98 -3.47 7.52
C THR A 749 16.35 -4.49 8.46
N LYS A 750 15.91 -5.62 7.89
CA LYS A 750 15.55 -6.80 8.65
C LYS A 750 16.53 -7.93 8.37
N SER A 751 17.17 -8.44 9.43
CA SER A 751 18.25 -9.42 9.34
C SER A 751 18.16 -10.47 10.42
N TYR A 752 18.62 -11.67 10.09
CA TYR A 752 18.48 -12.86 10.92
C TYR A 752 19.82 -13.50 11.23
N LEU A 753 20.01 -13.90 12.50
CA LEU A 753 21.10 -14.75 12.96
C LEU A 753 20.50 -16.00 13.56
N THR A 754 20.63 -17.16 12.87
CA THR A 754 19.96 -18.41 13.25
C THR A 754 20.94 -19.41 13.79
N SER A 755 20.61 -20.02 14.94
CA SER A 755 21.41 -21.02 15.64
C SER A 755 21.51 -22.33 14.84
N ARG A 756 22.40 -23.20 15.30
CA ARG A 756 22.35 -24.62 14.95
C ARG A 756 21.11 -25.29 15.52
N CYS A 757 20.78 -26.50 15.06
CA CYS A 757 19.68 -27.28 15.62
C CYS A 757 20.07 -27.90 16.95
N TYR A 758 19.15 -27.92 17.91
CA TYR A 758 19.34 -28.59 19.20
C TYR A 758 18.29 -29.68 19.39
N ASP A 759 18.77 -30.86 19.77
CA ASP A 759 17.90 -31.90 20.33
C ASP A 759 17.80 -31.70 21.85
N LEU A 760 16.66 -31.22 22.29
CA LEU A 760 16.36 -30.98 23.70
C LEU A 760 15.53 -32.09 24.33
N SER A 761 15.11 -33.08 23.54
CA SER A 761 14.19 -34.15 23.98
C SER A 761 14.74 -35.00 25.14
N GLN A 762 16.06 -35.05 25.26
CA GLN A 762 16.77 -35.79 26.33
C GLN A 762 17.42 -34.88 27.36
N THR A 763 17.23 -33.55 27.25
CA THR A 763 17.91 -32.56 28.12
C THR A 763 17.00 -32.21 29.33
N ASN A 764 17.52 -32.42 30.54
CA ASN A 764 16.80 -32.01 31.76
C ASN A 764 16.90 -30.50 31.94
N ASN A 765 15.73 -29.84 32.12
CA ASN A 765 15.61 -28.40 32.36
C ASN A 765 16.57 -27.56 31.53
N PRO A 766 16.52 -27.61 30.19
CA PRO A 766 17.44 -26.85 29.36
C PRO A 766 17.31 -25.35 29.60
N ILE A 767 18.46 -24.67 29.66
CA ILE A 767 18.55 -23.22 29.85
C ILE A 767 19.39 -22.67 28.68
N LEU A 768 18.79 -21.78 27.90
CA LEU A 768 19.50 -20.98 26.91
C LEU A 768 20.27 -19.86 27.60
N LYS A 769 21.53 -19.66 27.22
CA LYS A 769 22.37 -18.55 27.68
C LYS A 769 23.18 -17.98 26.53
N PHE A 770 23.43 -16.68 26.55
CA PHE A 770 24.36 -15.98 25.68
C PHE A 770 24.77 -14.65 26.29
N ASP A 771 25.95 -14.18 25.91
CA ASP A 771 26.37 -12.82 26.20
C ASP A 771 25.93 -11.88 25.09
N MET A 772 25.45 -10.69 25.43
CA MET A 772 25.02 -9.68 24.48
C MET A 772 25.28 -8.26 25.00
N ALA A 773 25.63 -7.37 24.11
CA ALA A 773 25.47 -5.93 24.29
C ALA A 773 24.79 -5.33 23.06
N PHE A 774 24.08 -4.24 23.25
CA PHE A 774 23.41 -3.55 22.17
C PHE A 774 23.29 -2.05 22.44
N ASP A 775 23.24 -1.29 21.35
CA ASP A 775 22.99 0.14 21.27
C ASP A 775 22.12 0.37 20.04
N LEU A 776 20.82 0.53 20.26
CA LEU A 776 19.75 0.63 19.25
C LEU A 776 18.98 1.92 19.46
N GLN A 777 18.33 2.43 18.43
CA GLN A 777 17.38 3.54 18.57
C GLN A 777 16.24 3.09 19.51
N TYR A 778 16.05 3.86 20.59
CA TYR A 778 14.99 3.53 21.55
C TYR A 778 13.61 3.71 20.92
N SER A 779 12.78 2.66 20.99
CA SER A 779 11.41 2.63 20.44
C SER A 779 11.29 2.73 18.90
N GLY A 780 12.41 2.85 18.18
CA GLY A 780 12.49 2.74 16.71
C GLY A 780 12.96 1.36 16.29
N ASP A 781 14.20 1.03 16.63
CA ASP A 781 14.86 -0.21 16.23
C ASP A 781 14.76 -1.28 17.31
N ILE A 782 14.66 -2.54 16.89
CA ILE A 782 14.44 -3.65 17.80
C ILE A 782 15.32 -4.86 17.48
N LEU A 783 15.62 -5.60 18.52
CA LEU A 783 16.19 -6.94 18.46
C LEU A 783 15.30 -7.87 19.29
N TYR A 784 14.97 -9.04 18.76
CA TYR A 784 14.18 -10.03 19.49
C TYR A 784 14.57 -11.46 19.12
N MET A 785 14.13 -12.43 19.92
CA MET A 785 14.43 -13.84 19.67
C MET A 785 13.17 -14.63 19.33
N GLN A 786 13.28 -15.47 18.34
CA GLN A 786 12.26 -16.45 17.97
C GLN A 786 12.80 -17.88 18.07
N TYR A 787 11.91 -18.85 18.17
CA TYR A 787 12.21 -20.26 18.06
C TYR A 787 11.34 -20.94 17.01
N SER A 788 11.85 -22.07 16.47
CA SER A 788 11.11 -22.97 15.58
C SER A 788 11.35 -24.40 16.02
N VAL A 789 10.34 -25.26 15.87
CA VAL A 789 10.40 -26.72 16.12
C VAL A 789 10.09 -27.55 14.87
N ASP A 790 9.89 -26.90 13.74
CA ASP A 790 9.51 -27.49 12.46
C ASP A 790 10.52 -27.22 11.32
N GLY A 791 11.78 -26.98 11.70
CA GLY A 791 12.87 -26.74 10.77
C GLY A 791 12.85 -25.35 10.13
N GLY A 792 12.28 -24.35 10.81
CA GLY A 792 12.26 -22.95 10.38
C GLY A 792 11.06 -22.54 9.51
N ASN A 793 10.03 -23.41 9.37
CA ASN A 793 8.83 -23.07 8.62
C ASN A 793 7.92 -22.10 9.40
N ILE A 794 7.78 -22.32 10.72
CA ILE A 794 7.03 -21.43 11.63
C ILE A 794 7.97 -20.95 12.70
N TRP A 795 7.92 -19.65 12.98
CA TRP A 795 8.70 -18.98 14.00
C TRP A 795 7.79 -18.32 15.03
N THR A 796 8.08 -18.56 16.31
CA THR A 796 7.33 -18.02 17.44
C THR A 796 8.25 -17.19 18.32
N LEU A 797 7.76 -16.05 18.83
CA LEU A 797 8.50 -15.21 19.78
C LEU A 797 8.89 -16.02 21.03
N LEU A 798 10.14 -15.92 21.47
CA LEU A 798 10.63 -16.60 22.66
C LEU A 798 10.59 -15.66 23.85
N GLY A 799 9.64 -15.88 24.74
CA GLY A 799 9.51 -15.11 25.98
C GLY A 799 8.77 -13.78 25.81
N SER A 800 8.84 -12.97 26.83
CA SER A 800 8.20 -11.65 26.92
C SER A 800 9.01 -10.73 27.85
N ALA A 801 8.71 -9.45 27.89
CA ALA A 801 9.35 -8.48 28.78
C ALA A 801 9.09 -8.75 30.29
N SER A 802 8.16 -9.63 30.64
CA SER A 802 7.96 -10.07 32.03
C SER A 802 8.97 -11.12 32.50
N ASN A 803 9.74 -11.73 31.60
CA ASN A 803 10.77 -12.70 31.96
C ASN A 803 12.01 -12.00 32.53
N ALA A 804 12.50 -12.46 33.66
CA ALA A 804 13.70 -11.92 34.34
C ALA A 804 14.94 -12.11 33.43
N ASN A 805 15.81 -11.10 33.35
CA ASN A 805 17.03 -11.09 32.54
C ASN A 805 16.79 -11.42 31.07
N TRP A 806 15.69 -10.93 30.51
CA TRP A 806 15.32 -11.15 29.12
C TRP A 806 15.11 -9.81 28.42
N TYR A 807 13.98 -9.52 27.82
CA TYR A 807 13.75 -8.28 27.07
C TYR A 807 13.77 -7.00 27.91
N THR A 808 14.03 -5.87 27.26
CA THR A 808 14.04 -4.55 27.90
C THR A 808 12.73 -3.79 27.73
N ALA A 809 11.93 -4.11 26.72
CA ALA A 809 10.67 -3.43 26.44
C ALA A 809 9.59 -4.38 25.89
N ASN A 810 8.32 -3.95 26.02
CA ASN A 810 7.14 -4.53 25.39
C ASN A 810 6.16 -3.44 24.95
N THR A 811 6.65 -2.22 24.76
CA THR A 811 5.83 -1.01 24.52
C THR A 811 5.64 -0.78 23.04
N GLY A 812 4.51 -0.13 22.69
CA GLY A 812 4.13 0.15 21.31
C GLY A 812 5.14 1.03 20.56
N CYS A 813 6.05 0.39 19.88
CA CYS A 813 6.88 0.95 18.85
C CYS A 813 6.38 0.48 17.47
N LEU A 814 6.96 0.98 16.38
CA LEU A 814 6.50 0.66 15.03
C LEU A 814 6.58 -0.86 14.73
N PHE A 815 7.63 -1.53 15.19
CA PHE A 815 7.88 -2.96 14.93
C PHE A 815 7.73 -3.85 16.16
N CYS A 816 7.23 -3.34 17.30
CA CYS A 816 7.14 -4.08 18.55
C CYS A 816 6.36 -5.39 18.43
N VAL A 817 6.97 -6.50 18.83
CA VAL A 817 6.40 -7.86 18.76
C VAL A 817 5.86 -8.36 20.11
N GLY A 818 5.91 -7.53 21.13
CA GLY A 818 5.44 -7.87 22.49
C GLY A 818 6.51 -8.35 23.45
N GLY A 819 7.77 -8.23 23.06
CA GLY A 819 8.97 -8.48 23.83
C GLY A 819 10.19 -8.31 22.98
N GLU A 820 11.02 -7.27 23.25
CA GLU A 820 12.18 -6.89 22.47
C GLU A 820 13.27 -6.22 23.29
N TRP A 821 14.49 -6.23 22.77
CA TRP A 821 15.59 -5.39 23.19
C TRP A 821 15.60 -4.15 22.31
N THR A 822 15.62 -2.97 22.91
CA THR A 822 15.67 -1.67 22.24
C THR A 822 16.39 -0.68 23.16
N GLY A 823 16.94 0.42 22.63
CA GLY A 823 17.73 1.38 23.35
C GLY A 823 19.14 0.89 23.63
N ASP A 824 19.62 1.14 24.83
CA ASP A 824 20.97 0.80 25.29
C ASP A 824 20.93 -0.31 26.35
N ALA A 825 21.82 -1.31 26.26
CA ALA A 825 21.91 -2.42 27.20
C ALA A 825 22.17 -1.99 28.65
N GLY A 826 22.71 -0.80 28.86
CA GLY A 826 23.01 -0.22 30.19
C GLY A 826 21.88 0.65 30.74
N THR A 827 21.16 1.35 29.89
CA THR A 827 20.21 2.38 30.28
C THR A 827 18.97 2.29 29.40
N ILE A 828 17.87 1.81 29.96
CA ILE A 828 16.57 1.77 29.26
C ILE A 828 16.14 3.21 28.93
N ASN A 829 15.54 3.42 27.79
CA ASN A 829 15.10 4.71 27.25
C ASN A 829 16.23 5.66 26.80
N SER A 830 17.40 5.14 26.45
CA SER A 830 18.49 5.90 25.83
C SER A 830 19.12 5.09 24.69
N SER A 831 19.85 5.77 23.84
CA SER A 831 20.60 5.22 22.73
C SER A 831 21.83 6.09 22.45
N GLY A 832 22.80 5.57 21.71
CA GLY A 832 24.02 6.28 21.38
C GLY A 832 24.90 6.64 22.58
N THR A 833 24.80 5.92 23.68
CA THR A 833 25.60 6.13 24.88
C THR A 833 26.82 5.20 24.93
N THR A 834 27.80 5.50 25.77
CA THR A 834 29.03 4.68 25.92
C THR A 834 28.83 3.43 26.79
N ASN A 835 27.60 3.00 27.05
CA ASN A 835 27.27 1.93 28.01
C ASN A 835 26.99 0.57 27.33
N GLY A 836 27.66 0.25 26.25
CA GLY A 836 27.59 -1.04 25.57
C GLY A 836 28.16 -2.21 26.40
N THR A 837 27.73 -2.37 27.65
CA THR A 837 28.25 -3.39 28.55
C THR A 837 27.71 -4.77 28.20
N LYS A 838 28.63 -5.71 27.95
CA LYS A 838 28.31 -7.15 27.75
C LYS A 838 27.62 -7.71 29.01
N ARG A 839 26.45 -8.31 28.83
CA ARG A 839 25.63 -8.93 29.86
C ARG A 839 25.24 -10.34 29.49
N LEU A 840 25.15 -11.21 30.49
CA LEU A 840 24.63 -12.57 30.34
C LEU A 840 23.07 -12.53 30.33
N TYR A 841 22.51 -13.04 29.27
CA TYR A 841 21.07 -13.28 29.15
C TYR A 841 20.77 -14.77 29.31
N SER A 842 19.62 -15.10 29.89
CA SER A 842 19.22 -16.49 30.07
C SER A 842 17.72 -16.68 29.98
N TYR A 843 17.31 -17.82 29.41
CA TYR A 843 15.91 -18.19 29.26
C TYR A 843 15.69 -19.68 29.57
N ASN A 844 14.67 -20.00 30.38
CA ASN A 844 14.34 -21.38 30.69
C ASN A 844 13.57 -22.06 29.56
N LEU A 845 14.12 -23.14 29.03
CA LEU A 845 13.58 -23.93 27.92
C LEU A 845 12.96 -25.26 28.39
N SER A 846 12.54 -25.38 29.63
CA SER A 846 11.97 -26.64 30.16
C SER A 846 10.76 -27.13 29.38
N ALA A 847 10.02 -26.24 28.73
CA ALA A 847 8.92 -26.58 27.82
C ALA A 847 9.34 -27.44 26.61
N PHE A 848 10.63 -27.45 26.25
CA PHE A 848 11.19 -28.24 25.15
C PHE A 848 11.97 -29.46 25.62
N GLY A 849 12.31 -29.54 26.92
CA GLY A 849 13.18 -30.55 27.51
C GLY A 849 12.52 -31.89 27.79
N SER A 850 13.30 -32.82 28.33
CA SER A 850 12.90 -34.23 28.63
C SER A 850 11.72 -34.36 29.59
N ALA A 851 11.51 -33.39 30.46
CA ALA A 851 10.38 -33.35 31.40
C ALA A 851 9.09 -32.72 30.82
N SER A 852 9.16 -32.18 29.57
CA SER A 852 8.00 -31.59 28.89
C SER A 852 7.01 -32.69 28.46
N PRO A 853 5.69 -32.41 28.44
CA PRO A 853 4.71 -33.27 27.78
C PRO A 853 4.96 -33.48 26.27
N ALA A 854 5.70 -32.57 25.63
CA ALA A 854 6.07 -32.60 24.22
C ALA A 854 7.54 -32.23 24.02
N PRO A 855 8.49 -33.16 24.35
CA PRO A 855 9.92 -32.91 24.21
C PRO A 855 10.27 -32.67 22.73
N GLN A 856 11.18 -31.74 22.46
CA GLN A 856 11.52 -31.33 21.10
C GLN A 856 12.92 -31.79 20.70
N SER A 857 13.02 -32.52 19.60
CA SER A 857 14.30 -33.06 19.05
C SER A 857 14.92 -32.17 17.98
N ASN A 858 14.24 -31.13 17.54
CA ASN A 858 14.77 -30.21 16.53
C ASN A 858 14.33 -28.79 16.81
N VAL A 859 15.09 -28.08 17.66
CA VAL A 859 14.80 -26.70 18.04
C VAL A 859 15.82 -25.76 17.42
N LEU A 860 15.35 -24.75 16.78
CA LEU A 860 16.12 -23.63 16.25
C LEU A 860 15.78 -22.35 17.00
N PHE A 861 16.75 -21.49 17.17
CA PHE A 861 16.60 -20.14 17.72
C PHE A 861 17.13 -19.13 16.71
N ARG A 862 16.51 -17.95 16.62
CA ARG A 862 17.08 -16.87 15.81
C ARG A 862 16.92 -15.53 16.51
N PHE A 863 17.95 -14.71 16.40
CA PHE A 863 17.87 -13.28 16.64
C PHE A 863 17.33 -12.62 15.38
N VAL A 864 16.37 -11.74 15.55
CA VAL A 864 15.79 -10.91 14.48
C VAL A 864 16.12 -9.47 14.83
N PHE A 865 16.84 -8.81 13.96
CA PHE A 865 17.13 -7.38 14.02
C PHE A 865 16.25 -6.67 13.01
N GLU A 866 15.65 -5.54 13.42
CA GLU A 866 14.79 -4.74 12.56
C GLU A 866 15.00 -3.26 12.88
N SER A 867 15.37 -2.45 11.85
CA SER A 867 15.60 -1.01 11.95
C SER A 867 14.58 -0.23 11.13
N ASP A 868 14.24 0.97 11.60
CA ASP A 868 13.43 1.93 10.85
C ASP A 868 14.28 2.82 9.91
N ALA A 869 13.69 3.89 9.35
CA ALA A 869 14.34 4.79 8.40
C ALA A 869 15.11 5.96 9.07
N GLN A 870 15.42 5.87 10.37
CA GLN A 870 15.97 6.99 11.12
C GLN A 870 17.00 6.53 12.16
N ASP A 871 18.01 7.37 12.43
CA ASP A 871 18.92 7.31 13.58
C ASP A 871 19.64 5.97 13.82
N ASN A 872 20.68 5.68 13.05
CA ASN A 872 21.52 4.48 13.17
C ASN A 872 22.52 4.57 14.32
N TYR A 873 22.60 3.49 15.10
CA TYR A 873 23.54 3.34 16.23
C TYR A 873 24.49 2.16 16.02
N ASP A 874 25.25 1.78 17.04
CA ASP A 874 26.24 0.71 16.94
C ASP A 874 25.63 -0.70 16.77
N GLY A 875 24.34 -0.90 17.08
CA GLY A 875 23.64 -2.16 16.89
C GLY A 875 23.79 -3.14 18.03
N ALA A 876 24.07 -4.40 17.72
CA ALA A 876 24.19 -5.44 18.73
C ALA A 876 25.31 -6.43 18.39
N PHE A 877 25.89 -7.08 19.42
CA PHE A 877 26.67 -8.29 19.25
C PHE A 877 26.18 -9.39 20.21
N ILE A 878 26.38 -10.64 19.78
CA ILE A 878 26.12 -11.87 20.52
C ILE A 878 27.40 -12.66 20.64
N ASP A 879 27.62 -13.23 21.83
CA ASP A 879 28.78 -14.06 22.16
C ASP A 879 28.37 -15.24 23.08
N ASN A 880 29.23 -16.25 23.21
CA ASN A 880 29.09 -17.36 24.15
C ASN A 880 27.69 -18.04 24.17
N PHE A 881 27.15 -18.32 23.01
CA PHE A 881 25.83 -18.95 22.88
C PHE A 881 25.88 -20.43 23.32
N VAL A 882 25.04 -20.80 24.29
CA VAL A 882 24.99 -22.16 24.80
C VAL A 882 23.59 -22.55 25.26
N ILE A 883 23.25 -23.82 25.13
CA ILE A 883 22.12 -24.43 25.84
C ILE A 883 22.69 -25.42 26.83
N GLU A 884 22.47 -25.18 28.11
CA GLU A 884 22.95 -26.02 29.21
C GLU A 884 21.83 -26.89 29.75
N SER A 885 22.17 -28.09 30.22
CA SER A 885 21.31 -28.84 31.14
C SER A 885 21.25 -28.11 32.47
N GLY A 886 20.08 -27.67 32.84
CA GLY A 886 19.89 -27.13 34.20
C GLY A 886 20.20 -28.17 35.26
N PRO A 887 20.60 -27.80 36.47
CA PRO A 887 20.67 -28.74 37.57
C PRO A 887 19.32 -29.44 37.74
N LEU A 888 19.29 -30.71 38.10
CA LEU A 888 18.08 -31.38 38.53
C LEU A 888 17.46 -30.54 39.62
N SER A 889 16.55 -29.66 39.28
CA SER A 889 15.86 -28.79 40.22
C SER A 889 14.90 -29.64 41.01
N THR A 890 15.27 -29.96 42.22
CA THR A 890 14.26 -29.93 43.27
C THR A 890 13.87 -28.46 43.36
N ASP A 891 12.59 -28.16 43.26
CA ASP A 891 12.03 -26.78 43.39
C ASP A 891 12.76 -26.04 44.50
N GLU A 892 13.47 -24.96 44.19
CA GLU A 892 14.22 -24.20 45.19
C GLU A 892 13.22 -23.52 46.14
N PHE A 893 13.03 -24.16 47.29
CA PHE A 893 12.31 -23.57 48.42
C PHE A 893 13.19 -22.45 48.98
N THR A 894 13.08 -21.26 48.37
CA THR A 894 13.92 -20.09 48.65
C THR A 894 13.19 -19.14 49.61
N SER A 895 13.95 -18.20 50.15
CA SER A 895 13.39 -17.12 50.95
C SER A 895 12.25 -16.36 50.27
N ASN A 896 12.24 -16.31 48.94
CA ASN A 896 11.19 -15.62 48.18
C ASN A 896 9.89 -16.44 48.03
N SER A 897 9.94 -17.73 48.23
CA SER A 897 8.77 -18.61 48.18
C SER A 897 7.79 -18.42 49.32
N ILE A 898 8.16 -17.72 50.41
CA ILE A 898 7.35 -17.49 51.63
C ILE A 898 7.26 -16.01 51.96
N GLY A 899 6.06 -15.47 51.96
CA GLY A 899 5.73 -14.15 52.50
C GLY A 899 5.17 -14.28 53.93
N ILE A 900 5.52 -13.36 54.85
CA ILE A 900 4.93 -13.25 56.19
C ILE A 900 4.36 -11.86 56.42
N TYR A 901 3.17 -11.77 57.03
CA TYR A 901 2.48 -10.51 57.31
C TYR A 901 1.43 -10.62 58.40
N PRO A 902 1.11 -9.50 59.10
CA PRO A 902 1.85 -8.27 59.12
C PRO A 902 3.18 -8.44 59.87
N ASN A 903 4.17 -7.64 59.50
CA ASN A 903 5.45 -7.58 60.24
C ASN A 903 5.84 -6.10 60.37
N PRO A 904 5.78 -5.48 61.60
CA PRO A 904 5.49 -6.09 62.91
C PRO A 904 4.07 -6.65 63.05
N THR A 905 3.93 -7.62 64.01
CA THR A 905 2.67 -8.27 64.34
C THR A 905 2.36 -8.20 65.84
N ARG A 906 1.05 -8.15 66.22
CA ARG A 906 0.60 -8.14 67.63
C ARG A 906 0.11 -9.51 68.13
N ASN A 907 -0.81 -10.12 67.38
CA ASN A 907 -1.46 -11.34 67.84
C ASN A 907 -1.32 -12.52 66.89
N VAL A 908 -1.36 -12.23 65.58
CA VAL A 908 -1.36 -13.26 64.53
C VAL A 908 -0.33 -12.91 63.45
N LEU A 909 0.53 -13.87 63.12
CA LEU A 909 1.44 -13.81 61.98
C LEU A 909 0.87 -14.69 60.85
N ASN A 910 0.45 -14.10 59.76
CA ASN A 910 0.02 -14.83 58.56
C ASN A 910 1.23 -15.14 57.67
N TYR A 911 1.10 -16.20 56.86
CA TYR A 911 2.07 -16.52 55.83
C TYR A 911 1.39 -16.96 54.57
N ASN A 912 2.03 -16.67 53.41
CA ASN A 912 1.62 -17.21 52.12
C ASN A 912 2.81 -17.97 51.54
N ILE A 913 2.52 -19.04 50.79
CA ILE A 913 3.49 -19.88 50.11
C ILE A 913 3.15 -19.79 48.62
N THR A 914 4.13 -19.36 47.81
CA THR A 914 3.97 -19.15 46.35
C THR A 914 4.42 -20.37 45.53
N SER A 915 4.90 -21.44 46.16
CA SER A 915 5.30 -22.71 45.54
C SER A 915 4.37 -23.85 45.97
N GLU A 916 4.24 -24.90 45.17
CA GLU A 916 3.46 -26.13 45.48
C GLU A 916 4.16 -27.04 46.52
N ILE A 917 5.19 -26.55 47.21
CA ILE A 917 5.98 -27.32 48.17
C ILE A 917 5.21 -27.48 49.45
N ALA A 918 5.01 -28.73 49.87
CA ALA A 918 4.40 -29.05 51.14
C ALA A 918 5.34 -28.73 52.33
N ILE A 919 4.87 -27.88 53.22
CA ILE A 919 5.58 -27.59 54.46
C ILE A 919 5.30 -28.71 55.49
N SER A 920 6.37 -29.32 55.99
CA SER A 920 6.27 -30.41 56.98
C SER A 920 6.27 -29.90 58.45
N ALA A 921 6.84 -28.71 58.70
CA ALA A 921 6.82 -28.10 60.03
C ALA A 921 7.09 -26.59 59.99
N ILE A 922 6.57 -25.88 61.02
CA ILE A 922 6.87 -24.48 61.31
C ILE A 922 7.39 -24.37 62.70
N THR A 923 8.51 -23.67 62.91
CA THR A 923 9.08 -23.38 64.23
C THR A 923 9.32 -21.88 64.42
N ILE A 924 9.20 -21.36 65.60
CA ILE A 924 9.59 -19.99 65.95
C ILE A 924 10.65 -20.08 67.08
N ASN A 925 11.76 -19.36 66.83
CA ASN A 925 12.85 -19.23 67.76
C ASN A 925 13.00 -17.74 68.14
N ASP A 926 13.42 -17.52 69.42
CA ASP A 926 13.82 -16.20 69.90
C ASP A 926 15.23 -15.83 69.42
N ILE A 927 15.70 -14.64 69.72
CA ILE A 927 17.03 -14.14 69.28
C ILE A 927 18.21 -14.94 69.89
N SER A 928 17.99 -15.72 70.91
CA SER A 928 19.00 -16.64 71.52
C SER A 928 19.03 -18.00 70.82
N GLY A 929 18.13 -18.26 69.85
CA GLY A 929 17.98 -19.53 69.17
C GLY A 929 17.10 -20.54 69.88
N LYS A 930 16.50 -20.20 71.06
CA LYS A 930 15.61 -21.05 71.76
C LYS A 930 14.29 -21.20 71.06
N GLN A 931 13.89 -22.43 70.76
CA GLN A 931 12.60 -22.73 70.13
C GLN A 931 11.45 -22.49 71.13
N ILE A 932 10.52 -21.64 70.78
CA ILE A 932 9.35 -21.23 71.58
C ILE A 932 8.02 -21.68 70.96
N TYR A 933 8.00 -22.05 69.68
CA TYR A 933 6.83 -22.56 69.00
C TYR A 933 7.19 -23.63 67.98
N LYS A 934 6.38 -24.67 67.82
CA LYS A 934 6.49 -25.70 66.85
C LYS A 934 5.09 -26.19 66.47
N SER A 935 4.81 -26.23 65.14
CA SER A 935 3.62 -26.85 64.55
C SER A 935 4.01 -27.82 63.44
N VAL A 936 3.37 -28.96 63.39
CA VAL A 936 3.42 -29.99 62.35
C VAL A 936 2.06 -30.19 61.69
N SER A 937 1.04 -29.45 62.16
CA SER A 937 -0.28 -29.41 61.52
C SER A 937 -0.52 -28.04 60.92
N LEU A 938 -0.67 -27.99 59.64
CA LEU A 938 -0.73 -26.76 58.81
C LEU A 938 -2.15 -26.53 58.27
N SER A 939 -3.13 -26.61 59.15
CA SER A 939 -4.55 -26.43 58.75
C SER A 939 -4.95 -24.96 58.49
N THR A 940 -4.07 -24.00 58.83
CA THR A 940 -4.30 -22.55 58.64
C THR A 940 -3.03 -21.86 58.20
N ASN A 941 -3.15 -20.83 57.35
CA ASN A 941 -2.00 -19.99 56.91
C ASN A 941 -1.70 -18.87 57.91
N SER A 942 -1.86 -19.15 59.22
CA SER A 942 -1.66 -18.19 60.31
C SER A 942 -1.11 -18.85 61.55
N ILE A 943 -0.32 -18.12 62.30
CA ILE A 943 0.30 -18.54 63.54
C ILE A 943 -0.14 -17.56 64.65
N ASP A 944 -0.71 -18.06 65.73
CA ASP A 944 -1.01 -17.27 66.93
C ASP A 944 0.33 -16.98 67.69
N VAL A 945 0.68 -15.69 67.74
CA VAL A 945 1.87 -15.17 68.43
C VAL A 945 1.48 -14.25 69.59
N SER A 946 0.20 -14.25 70.01
CA SER A 946 -0.33 -13.37 71.08
C SER A 946 0.38 -13.57 72.44
N ASN A 947 0.85 -14.78 72.67
CA ASN A 947 1.54 -15.17 73.97
C ASN A 947 3.05 -14.88 73.93
N LEU A 948 3.58 -14.34 72.88
CA LEU A 948 5.00 -13.96 72.80
C LEU A 948 5.21 -12.56 73.35
N ALA A 949 6.30 -12.36 74.11
CA ALA A 949 6.73 -11.03 74.53
C ALA A 949 7.14 -10.16 73.36
N SER A 950 7.03 -8.83 73.50
CA SER A 950 7.50 -7.91 72.43
C SER A 950 9.00 -8.12 72.22
N GLY A 951 9.37 -8.27 70.94
CA GLY A 951 10.76 -8.58 70.54
C GLY A 951 10.92 -9.07 69.10
N VAL A 952 12.16 -9.47 68.79
CA VAL A 952 12.52 -10.02 67.44
C VAL A 952 12.53 -11.54 67.54
N TYR A 953 11.90 -12.17 66.55
CA TYR A 953 11.79 -13.61 66.40
C TYR A 953 12.09 -14.08 65.03
N PHE A 954 12.43 -15.36 64.88
CA PHE A 954 12.71 -16.03 63.59
C PHE A 954 11.71 -17.17 63.43
N VAL A 955 10.87 -17.11 62.40
CA VAL A 955 9.99 -18.20 61.98
C VAL A 955 10.67 -18.99 60.87
N THR A 956 10.80 -20.29 61.07
CA THR A 956 11.40 -21.24 60.14
C THR A 956 10.34 -22.16 59.58
N PHE A 957 10.21 -22.20 58.28
CA PHE A 957 9.37 -23.11 57.53
C PHE A 957 10.22 -24.25 57.02
N LYS A 958 9.82 -25.47 57.21
CA LYS A 958 10.57 -26.66 56.84
C LYS A 958 9.73 -27.50 55.88
N SER A 959 10.30 -27.83 54.72
CA SER A 959 9.83 -28.90 53.83
C SER A 959 10.66 -30.17 54.11
N ASP A 960 10.39 -31.24 53.34
CA ASP A 960 11.13 -32.51 53.51
C ASP A 960 12.61 -32.40 53.18
N THR A 961 12.98 -31.44 52.31
CA THR A 961 14.34 -31.27 51.76
C THR A 961 15.01 -29.95 52.13
N ASN A 962 14.29 -28.90 52.49
CA ASN A 962 14.82 -27.55 52.66
C ASN A 962 14.16 -26.79 53.82
N THR A 963 14.82 -25.69 54.26
CA THR A 963 14.28 -24.79 55.29
C THR A 963 14.41 -23.33 54.87
N VAL A 964 13.35 -22.55 55.15
CA VAL A 964 13.35 -21.08 54.98
C VAL A 964 13.06 -20.40 56.30
N THR A 965 13.92 -19.47 56.70
CA THR A 965 13.78 -18.68 57.95
C THR A 965 13.48 -17.21 57.58
N LYS A 966 12.47 -16.65 58.22
CA LYS A 966 12.07 -15.24 58.12
C LYS A 966 12.12 -14.58 59.51
N LYS A 967 12.57 -13.35 59.55
CA LYS A 967 12.56 -12.50 60.74
C LYS A 967 11.21 -11.78 60.82
N PHE A 968 10.59 -11.77 62.02
CA PHE A 968 9.46 -10.89 62.28
C PHE A 968 9.61 -10.18 63.64
N ILE A 969 8.89 -9.10 63.84
CA ILE A 969 8.87 -8.28 65.05
C ILE A 969 7.52 -8.47 65.71
N LYS A 970 7.51 -8.85 66.97
CA LYS A 970 6.32 -8.90 67.80
C LYS A 970 6.22 -7.59 68.61
N GLU A 971 5.09 -6.89 68.51
CA GLU A 971 4.73 -5.71 69.24
C GLU A 971 4.01 -6.05 70.55
#